data_16d2982c0868f38dc496d22b19cb9685
#
_entry.id   16d2982c0868f38dc496d22b19cb9685
#
_cell.length_a   1.000
_cell.length_b   1.000
_cell.length_c   1.000
_cell.angle_alpha   90.00
_cell.angle_beta   90.00
_cell.angle_gamma   90.00
#
_symmetry.space_group_name_H-M   'P 1'
#
loop_
_entity.id
_entity.type
_entity.pdbx_description
1 polymer ?
#
loop_
_entity_poly.entity_id
_entity_poly.type
_entity_poly.pdbx_seq_one_letter_code
_entity_poly.pdbx_strand_id
1 'polypeptide(L)'
;MNASSPDKILIKKYELFITEDKYISQKELGSFLKENSNLIKKIKNNIYYSNDIFKALDIINNIENYVRTHNKVFIKRKLIEEKKYFDRMFEKIDKNINLDVEQRIAILTEEDYSMIIAGAGSGKTTTMAAKVKYLVERLNVNPEEIMLISYTNKAVDELKERINNDFKIPVKVSTFHKFGLDILKKKSDEPIKVLTNSYSIIAEYFNKELCHDNDKLKEFLYFFIYYFDIPTSALKFDSLDEYHKFKRRNDYITLKSRLGDYNKEIIDNRTKNKYTIRGEFLRSSEEVMIANYLYIHNVEYDYEKPYPYMNRGKIYLPDFTIYFGEKTYYLEHYGIGQKNGNNRYNAVENWWYRKGIAYKSRLHDKHKTKLMTTYSSYDDGDDLISHLRQELEKNGIILRKKDEKEIFKQLSETSKDTYYMRFILFCMEFLNSFKSKGFKLVAFDNLIDQHKDDQRTVMFLKFAKDLYQYYEKELKINNLIDFNDMINNSYDLLKNIEKGQIDLNYKYIIIDEYQDISIQRFNLTKEVSRLSDAKVIAVGDDWQAVFAFAGSDVTLFTEFKKLMGYGEELQITNTYRNSQELIDIAGRFVMRNSKQIKKRLKAQKSLPKPVVIVNYDDNEEKTFSRAYAVDECIKNIVMEYGDKSSILLIGRYNFDKYHLLNSNLFYEYEQDKIKSLNFPNVKITFLTAHSSKGLGFDNVIIINGSEGIYGFPSQIQNDPIMDIIAVKDNSFKFAEERRLFYVALTRTKNKVYIITPNNNPSSFLTELKDYPNVEIVFGTKKNFGQREDLCPACNHPLIRKSFNSLNIRNLYECSNEKELCDFKTNNLILKKKIEVCSECKDGFLVIKQNAESKKYFLGCTNYKKDKSGCNNAKTIF
;
A
#
# COMPACT_ATOMS: atom_id res chain seq x y z
N MET A 1 -28.03 16.74 -68.65
CA MET A 1 -27.95 16.05 -67.36
C MET A 1 -28.05 17.09 -66.26
N ASN A 2 -29.20 17.21 -65.58
CA ASN A 2 -29.37 18.15 -64.47
C ASN A 2 -28.44 17.74 -63.34
N ALA A 3 -27.35 18.48 -63.15
CA ALA A 3 -26.50 18.30 -61.99
C ALA A 3 -27.37 18.55 -60.73
N SER A 4 -27.63 17.53 -59.92
CA SER A 4 -28.40 17.67 -58.68
C SER A 4 -27.73 18.70 -57.78
N SER A 5 -28.51 19.64 -57.23
CA SER A 5 -27.98 20.71 -56.35
C SER A 5 -27.24 20.14 -55.12
N PRO A 6 -26.25 20.87 -54.56
CA PRO A 6 -25.41 20.41 -53.45
C PRO A 6 -26.24 19.96 -52.24
N ASP A 7 -27.34 20.60 -51.94
CA ASP A 7 -28.29 20.28 -50.87
C ASP A 7 -28.95 18.92 -51.10
N LYS A 8 -29.47 18.63 -52.30
CA LYS A 8 -30.06 17.31 -52.63
C LYS A 8 -29.03 16.16 -52.53
N ILE A 9 -27.80 16.44 -52.98
CA ILE A 9 -26.70 15.45 -52.88
C ILE A 9 -26.41 15.13 -51.40
N LEU A 10 -26.28 16.15 -50.55
CA LEU A 10 -26.03 15.96 -49.13
C LEU A 10 -27.18 15.23 -48.44
N ILE A 11 -28.42 15.63 -48.70
CA ILE A 11 -29.61 14.97 -48.14
C ILE A 11 -29.60 13.46 -48.49
N LYS A 12 -29.41 13.14 -49.79
CA LYS A 12 -29.36 11.73 -50.24
C LYS A 12 -28.23 10.95 -49.58
N LYS A 13 -27.03 11.55 -49.48
CA LYS A 13 -25.89 10.91 -48.81
C LYS A 13 -26.14 10.68 -47.31
N TYR A 14 -26.77 11.65 -46.63
CA TYR A 14 -27.16 11.53 -45.25
C TYR A 14 -28.24 10.46 -45.06
N GLU A 15 -29.25 10.40 -45.91
CA GLU A 15 -30.28 9.35 -45.82
C GLU A 15 -29.69 7.95 -46.00
N LEU A 16 -28.73 7.78 -46.92
CA LEU A 16 -27.99 6.51 -47.04
C LEU A 16 -27.17 6.21 -45.79
N PHE A 17 -26.45 7.20 -45.26
CA PHE A 17 -25.61 7.04 -44.09
C PHE A 17 -26.40 6.66 -42.83
N ILE A 18 -27.59 7.28 -42.60
CA ILE A 18 -28.39 7.02 -41.41
C ILE A 18 -29.28 5.78 -41.55
N THR A 19 -29.53 5.25 -42.76
CA THR A 19 -30.35 4.02 -42.98
C THR A 19 -29.54 2.72 -42.91
N GLU A 20 -28.21 2.80 -42.78
CA GLU A 20 -27.40 1.60 -42.59
C GLU A 20 -27.78 0.86 -41.26
N ASP A 21 -27.93 -0.46 -41.36
CA ASP A 21 -28.26 -1.30 -40.19
C ASP A 21 -27.01 -1.53 -39.33
N LYS A 22 -26.41 -0.47 -38.86
CA LYS A 22 -25.23 -0.50 -38.00
C LYS A 22 -25.24 0.62 -36.95
N TYR A 23 -24.46 0.47 -35.92
CA TYR A 23 -24.11 1.53 -34.99
C TYR A 23 -23.14 2.51 -35.70
N ILE A 24 -23.41 3.80 -35.64
CA ILE A 24 -22.56 4.83 -36.24
C ILE A 24 -21.64 5.42 -35.19
N SER A 25 -20.33 5.16 -35.29
CA SER A 25 -19.35 5.70 -34.36
C SER A 25 -18.98 7.16 -34.66
N GLN A 26 -18.34 7.84 -33.73
CA GLN A 26 -17.92 9.23 -33.88
C GLN A 26 -16.87 9.41 -35.00
N LYS A 27 -15.96 8.41 -35.19
CA LYS A 27 -15.01 8.42 -36.32
C LYS A 27 -15.75 8.32 -37.67
N GLU A 28 -16.77 7.47 -37.77
CA GLU A 28 -17.57 7.34 -38.96
C GLU A 28 -18.33 8.63 -39.29
N LEU A 29 -18.93 9.27 -38.25
CA LEU A 29 -19.55 10.58 -38.41
C LEU A 29 -18.52 11.64 -38.83
N GLY A 30 -17.36 11.67 -38.23
CA GLY A 30 -16.26 12.58 -38.60
C GLY A 30 -15.79 12.39 -40.03
N SER A 31 -15.68 11.11 -40.47
CA SER A 31 -15.35 10.80 -41.87
C SER A 31 -16.42 11.28 -42.84
N PHE A 32 -17.71 11.04 -42.54
CA PHE A 32 -18.82 11.53 -43.32
C PHE A 32 -18.81 13.06 -43.47
N LEU A 33 -18.58 13.77 -42.35
CA LEU A 33 -18.49 15.26 -42.37
C LEU A 33 -17.28 15.76 -43.16
N LYS A 34 -16.14 15.10 -43.06
CA LYS A 34 -14.91 15.43 -43.79
C LYS A 34 -15.07 15.23 -45.30
N GLU A 35 -15.58 14.08 -45.70
CA GLU A 35 -15.85 13.75 -47.13
C GLU A 35 -16.85 14.70 -47.77
N ASN A 36 -17.81 15.21 -47.01
CA ASN A 36 -18.82 16.12 -47.48
C ASN A 36 -18.53 17.58 -47.16
N SER A 37 -17.33 17.93 -46.69
CA SER A 37 -16.95 19.28 -46.24
C SER A 37 -17.15 20.36 -47.33
N ASN A 38 -16.84 20.05 -48.58
CA ASN A 38 -17.03 20.96 -49.72
C ASN A 38 -18.52 21.20 -50.02
N LEU A 39 -19.37 20.18 -49.91
CA LEU A 39 -20.81 20.32 -50.05
C LEU A 39 -21.39 21.17 -48.93
N ILE A 40 -20.97 20.87 -47.67
CA ILE A 40 -21.39 21.62 -46.49
C ILE A 40 -21.01 23.11 -46.59
N LYS A 41 -19.80 23.43 -47.05
CA LYS A 41 -19.38 24.83 -47.28
C LYS A 41 -20.25 25.53 -48.34
N LYS A 42 -20.53 24.85 -49.46
CA LYS A 42 -21.38 25.39 -50.51
C LYS A 42 -22.81 25.65 -50.01
N ILE A 43 -23.38 24.77 -49.21
CA ILE A 43 -24.72 24.93 -48.66
C ILE A 43 -24.75 26.08 -47.62
N LYS A 44 -23.77 26.20 -46.75
CA LYS A 44 -23.69 27.25 -45.73
C LYS A 44 -23.51 28.64 -46.34
N ASN A 45 -22.87 28.75 -47.52
CA ASN A 45 -22.62 30.00 -48.20
C ASN A 45 -23.71 30.32 -49.24
N ASN A 46 -24.76 29.52 -49.34
CA ASN A 46 -25.81 29.76 -50.32
C ASN A 46 -26.79 30.86 -49.83
N ILE A 47 -27.07 31.81 -50.69
CA ILE A 47 -27.94 32.97 -50.41
C ILE A 47 -29.41 32.68 -50.78
N TYR A 48 -29.66 31.59 -51.51
CA TYR A 48 -31.02 31.26 -51.97
C TYR A 48 -31.62 30.25 -50.94
N TYR A 49 -32.85 30.49 -50.50
CA TYR A 49 -33.58 29.67 -49.58
C TYR A 49 -34.61 28.80 -50.31
N SER A 50 -34.38 27.49 -50.28
CA SER A 50 -35.33 26.46 -50.68
C SER A 50 -35.62 25.50 -49.53
N ASN A 51 -36.72 24.74 -49.62
CA ASN A 51 -37.03 23.70 -48.60
C ASN A 51 -35.92 22.67 -48.49
N ASP A 52 -35.23 22.34 -49.57
CA ASP A 52 -34.13 21.37 -49.55
C ASP A 52 -32.88 21.97 -48.87
N ILE A 53 -32.61 23.26 -49.02
CA ILE A 53 -31.53 23.97 -48.31
C ILE A 53 -31.82 24.02 -46.82
N PHE A 54 -33.05 24.35 -46.40
CA PHE A 54 -33.45 24.31 -44.98
C PHE A 54 -33.27 22.92 -44.39
N LYS A 55 -33.70 21.86 -45.09
CA LYS A 55 -33.50 20.48 -44.69
C LYS A 55 -32.02 20.10 -44.57
N ALA A 56 -31.19 20.51 -45.51
CA ALA A 56 -29.75 20.25 -45.50
C ALA A 56 -29.05 21.02 -44.37
N LEU A 57 -29.42 22.27 -44.08
CA LEU A 57 -28.91 23.05 -42.97
C LEU A 57 -29.32 22.45 -41.61
N ASP A 58 -30.56 21.99 -41.52
CA ASP A 58 -31.03 21.28 -40.31
C ASP A 58 -30.22 20.02 -40.07
N ILE A 59 -29.97 19.21 -41.12
CA ILE A 59 -29.09 18.02 -41.02
C ILE A 59 -27.69 18.45 -40.54
N ILE A 60 -27.09 19.47 -41.16
CA ILE A 60 -25.72 19.90 -40.80
C ILE A 60 -25.64 20.36 -39.34
N ASN A 61 -26.65 21.06 -38.86
CA ASN A 61 -26.65 21.62 -37.51
C ASN A 61 -27.00 20.61 -36.43
N ASN A 62 -27.77 19.55 -36.77
CA ASN A 62 -28.31 18.60 -35.83
C ASN A 62 -27.82 17.16 -36.05
N ILE A 63 -26.84 16.92 -36.94
CA ILE A 63 -26.40 15.58 -37.35
C ILE A 63 -25.94 14.71 -36.16
N GLU A 64 -25.26 15.29 -35.20
CA GLU A 64 -24.84 14.57 -33.97
C GLU A 64 -26.04 14.04 -33.17
N ASN A 65 -27.09 14.85 -33.03
CA ASN A 65 -28.32 14.44 -32.35
C ASN A 65 -29.08 13.36 -33.14
N TYR A 66 -29.07 13.46 -34.45
CA TYR A 66 -29.69 12.46 -35.34
C TYR A 66 -28.95 11.14 -35.26
N VAL A 67 -27.61 11.11 -35.29
CA VAL A 67 -26.80 9.92 -35.14
C VAL A 67 -27.00 9.31 -33.72
N ARG A 68 -27.03 10.14 -32.68
CA ARG A 68 -27.31 9.68 -31.33
C ARG A 68 -28.71 9.02 -31.22
N THR A 69 -29.72 9.60 -31.90
CA THR A 69 -31.07 9.04 -31.93
C THR A 69 -31.11 7.71 -32.69
N HIS A 70 -30.45 7.66 -33.87
CA HIS A 70 -30.27 6.44 -34.64
C HIS A 70 -29.63 5.32 -33.80
N ASN A 71 -28.52 5.60 -33.16
CA ASN A 71 -27.82 4.61 -32.31
C ASN A 71 -28.70 4.06 -31.16
N LYS A 72 -29.50 4.93 -30.53
CA LYS A 72 -30.49 4.49 -29.53
C LYS A 72 -31.56 3.56 -30.11
N VAL A 73 -32.07 3.89 -31.29
CA VAL A 73 -33.07 3.05 -32.00
C VAL A 73 -32.44 1.73 -32.41
N PHE A 74 -31.23 1.76 -32.96
CA PHE A 74 -30.45 0.58 -33.33
C PHE A 74 -30.27 -0.38 -32.13
N ILE A 75 -29.76 0.14 -31.00
CA ILE A 75 -29.58 -0.68 -29.78
C ILE A 75 -30.91 -1.27 -29.30
N LYS A 76 -32.01 -0.48 -29.26
CA LYS A 76 -33.32 -0.97 -28.84
C LYS A 76 -33.83 -2.13 -29.73
N ARG A 77 -33.63 -2.00 -31.04
CA ARG A 77 -33.98 -3.04 -31.99
C ARG A 77 -33.14 -4.28 -31.78
N LYS A 78 -31.81 -4.13 -31.70
CA LYS A 78 -30.88 -5.26 -31.48
C LYS A 78 -31.12 -5.97 -30.14
N LEU A 79 -31.54 -5.29 -29.09
CA LEU A 79 -31.94 -5.91 -27.83
C LEU A 79 -33.11 -6.90 -28.01
N ILE A 80 -34.04 -6.63 -28.95
CA ILE A 80 -35.17 -7.52 -29.25
C ILE A 80 -34.70 -8.65 -30.16
N GLU A 81 -34.01 -8.35 -31.25
CA GLU A 81 -33.50 -9.30 -32.24
C GLU A 81 -32.58 -10.36 -31.63
N GLU A 82 -31.62 -9.93 -30.82
CA GLU A 82 -30.62 -10.79 -30.22
C GLU A 82 -31.00 -11.33 -28.83
N LYS A 83 -32.28 -11.13 -28.39
CA LYS A 83 -32.72 -11.56 -27.08
C LYS A 83 -32.43 -13.04 -26.82
N LYS A 84 -32.84 -13.93 -27.74
CA LYS A 84 -32.62 -15.36 -27.61
C LYS A 84 -31.15 -15.76 -27.57
N TYR A 85 -30.33 -15.04 -28.31
CA TYR A 85 -28.87 -15.23 -28.30
C TYR A 85 -28.26 -14.90 -26.93
N PHE A 86 -28.60 -13.75 -26.36
CA PHE A 86 -28.11 -13.34 -25.03
C PHE A 86 -28.62 -14.25 -23.93
N ASP A 87 -29.91 -14.67 -23.98
CA ASP A 87 -30.49 -15.54 -22.97
C ASP A 87 -29.83 -16.94 -22.92
N ARG A 88 -29.27 -17.41 -24.04
CA ARG A 88 -28.62 -18.73 -24.16
C ARG A 88 -27.09 -18.67 -24.09
N MET A 89 -26.53 -17.48 -24.02
CA MET A 89 -25.09 -17.28 -24.19
C MET A 89 -24.24 -18.09 -23.20
N PHE A 90 -24.67 -18.20 -21.96
CA PHE A 90 -24.00 -18.93 -20.88
C PHE A 90 -24.63 -20.27 -20.50
N GLU A 91 -25.72 -20.69 -21.17
CA GLU A 91 -26.51 -21.88 -20.81
C GLU A 91 -25.67 -23.17 -20.67
N LYS A 92 -24.63 -23.32 -21.50
CA LYS A 92 -23.74 -24.48 -21.48
C LYS A 92 -22.60 -24.38 -20.42
N ILE A 93 -22.39 -23.21 -19.83
CA ILE A 93 -21.31 -22.94 -18.88
C ILE A 93 -21.90 -22.86 -17.46
N ASP A 94 -22.83 -21.92 -17.25
CA ASP A 94 -23.52 -21.74 -15.99
C ASP A 94 -24.96 -21.21 -16.27
N LYS A 95 -25.97 -22.02 -16.00
CA LYS A 95 -27.38 -21.67 -16.21
C LYS A 95 -27.87 -20.50 -15.35
N ASN A 96 -27.14 -20.13 -14.31
CA ASN A 96 -27.50 -19.03 -13.43
C ASN A 96 -27.01 -17.66 -13.93
N ILE A 97 -26.18 -17.64 -14.97
CA ILE A 97 -25.69 -16.40 -15.55
C ILE A 97 -26.65 -15.90 -16.61
N ASN A 98 -27.37 -14.83 -16.29
CA ASN A 98 -28.22 -14.09 -17.22
C ASN A 98 -27.71 -12.65 -17.34
N LEU A 99 -27.45 -12.21 -18.57
CA LEU A 99 -27.08 -10.83 -18.86
C LEU A 99 -28.28 -9.90 -18.67
N ASP A 100 -28.15 -8.88 -17.86
CA ASP A 100 -29.16 -7.84 -17.72
C ASP A 100 -29.16 -6.86 -18.92
N VAL A 101 -30.15 -5.96 -18.95
CA VAL A 101 -30.33 -5.03 -20.07
C VAL A 101 -29.14 -4.07 -20.21
N GLU A 102 -28.56 -3.59 -19.10
CA GLU A 102 -27.41 -2.67 -19.10
C GLU A 102 -26.15 -3.35 -19.66
N GLN A 103 -25.92 -4.61 -19.26
CA GLN A 103 -24.85 -5.44 -19.82
C GLN A 103 -25.02 -5.68 -21.32
N ARG A 104 -26.26 -5.99 -21.77
CA ARG A 104 -26.57 -6.16 -23.20
C ARG A 104 -26.37 -4.88 -24.00
N ILE A 105 -26.73 -3.72 -23.43
CA ILE A 105 -26.47 -2.41 -24.05
C ILE A 105 -24.97 -2.19 -24.19
N ALA A 106 -24.19 -2.49 -23.15
CA ALA A 106 -22.73 -2.35 -23.20
C ALA A 106 -22.11 -3.27 -24.27
N ILE A 107 -22.66 -4.49 -24.46
CA ILE A 107 -22.21 -5.40 -25.51
C ILE A 107 -22.56 -4.89 -26.90
N LEU A 108 -23.76 -4.33 -27.08
CA LEU A 108 -24.25 -3.82 -28.38
C LEU A 108 -23.68 -2.47 -28.80
N THR A 109 -23.16 -1.70 -27.85
CA THR A 109 -22.55 -0.38 -28.15
C THR A 109 -21.20 -0.57 -28.87
N GLU A 110 -21.08 0.05 -30.04
CA GLU A 110 -19.94 -0.06 -30.95
C GLU A 110 -19.24 1.28 -31.17
N GLU A 111 -19.20 2.14 -30.11
CA GLU A 111 -18.47 3.42 -30.17
C GLU A 111 -16.95 3.18 -30.23
N ASP A 112 -16.20 4.11 -30.76
CA ASP A 112 -14.73 4.03 -30.88
C ASP A 112 -14.06 3.95 -29.51
N TYR A 113 -14.58 4.73 -28.55
CA TYR A 113 -14.11 4.76 -27.17
C TYR A 113 -15.30 4.59 -26.24
N SER A 114 -15.30 3.48 -25.50
CA SER A 114 -16.36 3.15 -24.55
C SER A 114 -15.80 2.95 -23.16
N MET A 115 -16.42 3.57 -22.15
CA MET A 115 -16.13 3.34 -20.77
C MET A 115 -17.31 2.66 -20.08
N ILE A 116 -17.11 1.45 -19.57
CA ILE A 116 -18.10 0.67 -18.83
C ILE A 116 -17.82 0.82 -17.33
N ILE A 117 -18.66 1.61 -16.68
CA ILE A 117 -18.60 1.87 -15.24
C ILE A 117 -19.45 0.82 -14.54
N ALA A 118 -18.82 -0.05 -13.76
CA ALA A 118 -19.48 -1.23 -13.19
C ALA A 118 -19.05 -1.47 -11.75
N GLY A 119 -20.00 -1.48 -10.82
CA GLY A 119 -19.74 -1.64 -9.39
C GLY A 119 -19.14 -2.98 -8.97
N ALA A 120 -18.85 -3.14 -7.67
CA ALA A 120 -18.40 -4.41 -7.12
C ALA A 120 -19.46 -5.51 -7.32
N GLY A 121 -19.05 -6.66 -7.88
CA GLY A 121 -19.97 -7.80 -8.09
C GLY A 121 -20.99 -7.63 -9.20
N SER A 122 -20.86 -6.65 -10.10
CA SER A 122 -21.76 -6.37 -11.22
C SER A 122 -21.55 -7.27 -12.45
N GLY A 123 -20.59 -8.20 -12.41
CA GLY A 123 -20.32 -9.09 -13.54
C GLY A 123 -19.45 -8.47 -14.63
N LYS A 124 -18.51 -7.58 -14.31
CA LYS A 124 -17.55 -6.98 -15.27
C LYS A 124 -16.91 -8.03 -16.19
N THR A 125 -16.25 -9.04 -15.62
CA THR A 125 -15.59 -10.13 -16.37
C THR A 125 -16.58 -10.89 -17.26
N THR A 126 -17.80 -11.11 -16.78
CA THR A 126 -18.88 -11.75 -17.55
C THR A 126 -19.28 -10.90 -18.76
N THR A 127 -19.44 -9.59 -18.56
CA THR A 127 -19.80 -8.66 -19.65
C THR A 127 -18.70 -8.59 -20.71
N MET A 128 -17.43 -8.56 -20.30
CA MET A 128 -16.30 -8.57 -21.24
C MET A 128 -16.26 -9.87 -22.05
N ALA A 129 -16.39 -11.01 -21.40
CA ALA A 129 -16.44 -12.31 -22.08
C ALA A 129 -17.61 -12.39 -23.07
N ALA A 130 -18.78 -11.89 -22.68
CA ALA A 130 -19.95 -11.81 -23.54
C ALA A 130 -19.73 -10.85 -24.73
N LYS A 131 -19.05 -9.71 -24.52
CA LYS A 131 -18.69 -8.79 -25.61
C LYS A 131 -17.77 -9.47 -26.62
N VAL A 132 -16.73 -10.17 -26.15
CA VAL A 132 -15.82 -10.92 -27.06
C VAL A 132 -16.58 -11.96 -27.87
N LYS A 133 -17.45 -12.74 -27.21
CA LYS A 133 -18.28 -13.73 -27.89
C LYS A 133 -19.18 -13.11 -28.95
N TYR A 134 -19.82 -11.98 -28.64
CA TYR A 134 -20.65 -11.24 -29.57
C TYR A 134 -19.84 -10.71 -30.77
N LEU A 135 -18.64 -10.14 -30.53
CA LEU A 135 -17.76 -9.65 -31.60
C LEU A 135 -17.38 -10.77 -32.59
N VAL A 136 -17.04 -11.93 -32.08
CA VAL A 136 -16.62 -13.07 -32.91
C VAL A 136 -17.82 -13.72 -33.63
N GLU A 137 -18.91 -14.04 -32.90
CA GLU A 137 -20.01 -14.83 -33.45
C GLU A 137 -21.05 -14.01 -34.24
N ARG A 138 -21.21 -12.71 -33.95
CA ARG A 138 -22.22 -11.84 -34.61
C ARG A 138 -21.61 -10.80 -35.53
N LEU A 139 -20.45 -10.25 -35.16
CA LEU A 139 -19.79 -9.25 -36.00
C LEU A 139 -18.65 -9.84 -36.84
N ASN A 140 -18.43 -11.15 -36.79
CA ASN A 140 -17.40 -11.89 -37.53
C ASN A 140 -15.98 -11.28 -37.38
N VAL A 141 -15.66 -10.77 -36.18
CA VAL A 141 -14.31 -10.26 -35.87
C VAL A 141 -13.37 -11.44 -35.62
N ASN A 142 -12.19 -11.43 -36.27
CA ASN A 142 -11.20 -12.47 -36.03
C ASN A 142 -10.71 -12.38 -34.58
N PRO A 143 -10.66 -13.49 -33.82
CA PRO A 143 -10.12 -13.49 -32.45
C PRO A 143 -8.73 -12.87 -32.31
N GLU A 144 -7.87 -12.96 -33.32
CA GLU A 144 -6.54 -12.34 -33.34
C GLU A 144 -6.56 -10.80 -33.41
N GLU A 145 -7.66 -10.21 -33.87
CA GLU A 145 -7.89 -8.76 -33.92
C GLU A 145 -8.42 -8.18 -32.60
N ILE A 146 -8.63 -9.04 -31.58
CA ILE A 146 -9.12 -8.64 -30.27
C ILE A 146 -8.00 -8.81 -29.23
N MET A 147 -7.64 -7.73 -28.58
CA MET A 147 -6.69 -7.72 -27.46
C MET A 147 -7.42 -7.45 -26.15
N LEU A 148 -7.29 -8.38 -25.19
CA LEU A 148 -7.73 -8.15 -23.81
C LEU A 148 -6.51 -7.87 -22.93
N ILE A 149 -6.63 -6.85 -22.11
CA ILE A 149 -5.56 -6.43 -21.19
C ILE A 149 -6.12 -6.40 -19.78
N SER A 150 -5.40 -7.02 -18.84
CA SER A 150 -5.71 -6.93 -17.43
C SER A 150 -4.45 -6.60 -16.61
N TYR A 151 -4.64 -6.29 -15.34
CA TYR A 151 -3.57 -5.77 -14.48
C TYR A 151 -2.66 -6.85 -13.91
N THR A 152 -3.24 -8.00 -13.55
CA THR A 152 -2.53 -9.08 -12.85
C THR A 152 -2.59 -10.38 -13.65
N ASN A 153 -1.58 -11.24 -13.47
CA ASN A 153 -1.59 -12.58 -14.08
C ASN A 153 -2.82 -13.39 -13.68
N LYS A 154 -3.25 -13.29 -12.42
CA LYS A 154 -4.46 -13.97 -11.93
C LYS A 154 -5.72 -13.54 -12.69
N ALA A 155 -5.90 -12.25 -12.93
CA ALA A 155 -7.04 -11.74 -13.71
C ALA A 155 -6.94 -12.13 -15.20
N VAL A 156 -5.73 -12.16 -15.75
CA VAL A 156 -5.45 -12.70 -17.10
C VAL A 156 -5.85 -14.17 -17.20
N ASP A 157 -5.50 -14.98 -16.19
CA ASP A 157 -5.84 -16.42 -16.17
C ASP A 157 -7.35 -16.64 -16.03
N GLU A 158 -8.05 -15.84 -15.19
CA GLU A 158 -9.52 -15.90 -15.07
C GLU A 158 -10.22 -15.53 -16.40
N LEU A 159 -9.74 -14.48 -17.07
CA LEU A 159 -10.27 -14.11 -18.41
C LEU A 159 -10.02 -15.19 -19.45
N LYS A 160 -8.82 -15.79 -19.48
CA LYS A 160 -8.51 -16.90 -20.37
C LYS A 160 -9.40 -18.10 -20.11
N GLU A 161 -9.58 -18.48 -18.83
CA GLU A 161 -10.45 -19.60 -18.49
C GLU A 161 -11.84 -19.37 -19.05
N ARG A 162 -12.42 -18.21 -18.81
CA ARG A 162 -13.79 -17.89 -19.24
C ARG A 162 -13.96 -17.72 -20.75
N ILE A 163 -12.96 -17.18 -21.45
CA ILE A 163 -13.08 -16.88 -22.89
C ILE A 163 -12.47 -18.00 -23.74
N ASN A 164 -11.21 -18.38 -23.43
CA ASN A 164 -10.51 -19.37 -24.27
C ASN A 164 -10.98 -20.80 -23.96
N ASN A 165 -11.23 -21.12 -22.66
CA ASN A 165 -11.63 -22.48 -22.27
C ASN A 165 -13.14 -22.68 -22.33
N ASP A 166 -13.94 -21.81 -21.68
CA ASP A 166 -15.39 -21.98 -21.60
C ASP A 166 -16.08 -21.67 -22.94
N PHE A 167 -15.76 -20.52 -23.55
CA PHE A 167 -16.31 -20.16 -24.86
C PHE A 167 -15.55 -20.74 -26.05
N LYS A 168 -14.36 -21.29 -25.84
CA LYS A 168 -13.46 -21.84 -26.89
C LYS A 168 -13.09 -20.81 -27.96
N ILE A 169 -12.93 -19.54 -27.58
CA ILE A 169 -12.54 -18.46 -28.47
C ILE A 169 -11.07 -18.09 -28.19
N PRO A 170 -10.12 -18.33 -29.12
CA PRO A 170 -8.69 -18.16 -28.87
C PRO A 170 -8.25 -16.70 -29.01
N VAL A 171 -8.73 -15.83 -28.14
CA VAL A 171 -8.31 -14.42 -28.11
C VAL A 171 -7.02 -14.24 -27.31
N LYS A 172 -6.28 -13.20 -27.65
CA LYS A 172 -5.07 -12.83 -26.92
C LYS A 172 -5.42 -12.08 -25.62
N VAL A 173 -5.10 -12.67 -24.48
CA VAL A 173 -5.24 -12.06 -23.15
C VAL A 173 -3.86 -11.84 -22.54
N SER A 174 -3.55 -10.64 -22.09
CA SER A 174 -2.22 -10.26 -21.66
C SER A 174 -2.24 -9.25 -20.51
N THR A 175 -1.09 -9.09 -19.82
CA THR A 175 -0.86 -7.92 -18.98
C THR A 175 -0.30 -6.77 -19.82
N PHE A 176 -0.38 -5.52 -19.33
CA PHE A 176 0.22 -4.36 -20.00
C PHE A 176 1.72 -4.55 -20.28
N HIS A 177 2.48 -5.12 -19.33
CA HIS A 177 3.90 -5.35 -19.50
C HIS A 177 4.18 -6.32 -20.65
N LYS A 178 3.47 -7.45 -20.68
CA LYS A 178 3.63 -8.42 -21.77
C LYS A 178 3.18 -7.83 -23.10
N PHE A 179 2.11 -7.02 -23.10
CA PHE A 179 1.64 -6.34 -24.31
C PHE A 179 2.70 -5.37 -24.86
N GLY A 180 3.29 -4.52 -23.99
CA GLY A 180 4.39 -3.63 -24.39
C GLY A 180 5.62 -4.40 -24.90
N LEU A 181 6.01 -5.46 -24.19
CA LEU A 181 7.12 -6.32 -24.63
C LEU A 181 6.86 -6.96 -26.01
N ASP A 182 5.63 -7.41 -26.28
CA ASP A 182 5.25 -7.99 -27.56
C ASP A 182 5.35 -6.95 -28.70
N ILE A 183 5.04 -5.68 -28.42
CA ILE A 183 5.21 -4.58 -29.38
C ILE A 183 6.69 -4.33 -29.67
N LEU A 184 7.54 -4.29 -28.65
CA LEU A 184 8.98 -4.10 -28.81
C LEU A 184 9.61 -5.22 -29.64
N LYS A 185 9.22 -6.48 -29.40
CA LYS A 185 9.68 -7.65 -30.15
C LYS A 185 9.36 -7.60 -31.65
N LYS A 186 8.33 -6.86 -32.07
CA LYS A 186 8.00 -6.71 -33.50
C LYS A 186 8.98 -5.83 -34.27
N LYS A 187 9.80 -5.06 -33.58
CA LYS A 187 10.79 -4.13 -34.18
C LYS A 187 12.22 -4.44 -33.74
N SER A 188 12.45 -5.43 -32.90
CA SER A 188 13.78 -5.83 -32.44
C SER A 188 14.20 -7.11 -33.18
N ASP A 189 15.36 -7.08 -33.82
CA ASP A 189 15.99 -8.25 -34.42
C ASP A 189 16.71 -9.14 -33.40
N GLU A 190 16.99 -8.60 -32.21
CA GLU A 190 17.64 -9.31 -31.11
C GLU A 190 16.66 -9.69 -30.00
N PRO A 191 16.91 -10.79 -29.26
CA PRO A 191 16.07 -11.18 -28.11
C PRO A 191 16.21 -10.17 -26.97
N ILE A 192 15.10 -9.54 -26.60
CA ILE A 192 15.01 -8.60 -25.49
C ILE A 192 15.04 -9.38 -24.17
N LYS A 193 16.02 -9.08 -23.33
CA LYS A 193 16.15 -9.66 -21.98
C LYS A 193 15.49 -8.74 -20.95
N VAL A 194 14.74 -9.33 -20.03
CA VAL A 194 14.01 -8.59 -19.01
C VAL A 194 14.72 -8.71 -17.67
N LEU A 195 15.01 -7.57 -17.05
CA LEU A 195 15.52 -7.50 -15.69
C LEU A 195 14.38 -7.75 -14.70
N THR A 196 14.48 -8.84 -13.95
CA THR A 196 13.47 -9.20 -12.93
C THR A 196 13.76 -8.61 -11.55
N ASN A 197 15.02 -8.24 -11.29
CA ASN A 197 15.45 -7.68 -10.01
C ASN A 197 16.46 -6.56 -10.23
N SER A 198 16.04 -5.32 -9.97
CA SER A 198 16.87 -4.11 -10.08
C SER A 198 17.89 -3.96 -8.95
N TYR A 199 17.72 -4.74 -7.86
CA TYR A 199 18.59 -4.66 -6.68
C TYR A 199 20.07 -4.82 -7.00
N SER A 200 20.42 -5.78 -7.87
CA SER A 200 21.82 -6.05 -8.21
C SER A 200 22.51 -4.84 -8.87
N ILE A 201 21.85 -4.20 -9.83
CA ILE A 201 22.41 -3.02 -10.52
C ILE A 201 22.55 -1.84 -9.55
N ILE A 202 21.55 -1.63 -8.71
CA ILE A 202 21.59 -0.56 -7.72
C ILE A 202 22.70 -0.81 -6.69
N ALA A 203 22.83 -2.03 -6.18
CA ALA A 203 23.91 -2.40 -5.26
C ALA A 203 25.31 -2.26 -5.92
N GLU A 204 25.42 -2.58 -7.22
CA GLU A 204 26.65 -2.39 -7.97
C GLU A 204 27.06 -0.92 -8.11
N TYR A 205 26.10 -0.01 -8.29
CA TYR A 205 26.36 1.42 -8.31
C TYR A 205 27.14 1.88 -7.06
N PHE A 206 26.71 1.44 -5.89
CA PHE A 206 27.39 1.78 -4.64
C PHE A 206 28.82 1.25 -4.57
N ASN A 207 29.04 0.04 -5.06
CA ASN A 207 30.35 -0.64 -4.98
C ASN A 207 31.32 -0.20 -6.07
N LYS A 208 30.83 0.09 -7.29
CA LYS A 208 31.67 0.34 -8.46
C LYS A 208 31.83 1.83 -8.79
N GLU A 209 30.78 2.64 -8.63
CA GLU A 209 30.82 4.05 -9.00
C GLU A 209 31.00 4.95 -7.77
N LEU A 210 30.10 4.82 -6.78
CA LEU A 210 30.09 5.70 -5.63
C LEU A 210 31.36 5.60 -4.78
N CYS A 211 31.90 4.38 -4.56
CA CYS A 211 33.12 4.17 -3.79
C CYS A 211 34.41 4.71 -4.47
N HIS A 212 34.37 4.97 -5.77
CA HIS A 212 35.54 5.45 -6.52
C HIS A 212 35.55 6.98 -6.67
N ASP A 213 34.44 7.65 -6.39
CA ASP A 213 34.30 9.11 -6.42
C ASP A 213 34.18 9.65 -4.97
N ASN A 214 35.24 10.22 -4.47
CA ASN A 214 35.30 10.69 -3.10
C ASN A 214 34.31 11.84 -2.80
N ASP A 215 34.03 12.71 -3.77
CA ASP A 215 33.10 13.82 -3.56
C ASP A 215 31.66 13.32 -3.51
N LYS A 216 31.27 12.43 -4.43
CA LYS A 216 29.96 11.78 -4.42
C LYS A 216 29.77 10.94 -3.16
N LEU A 217 30.79 10.18 -2.75
CA LEU A 217 30.75 9.38 -1.53
C LEU A 217 30.54 10.23 -0.30
N LYS A 218 31.22 11.38 -0.21
CA LYS A 218 31.07 12.34 0.89
C LYS A 218 29.66 12.92 0.94
N GLU A 219 29.08 13.34 -0.20
CA GLU A 219 27.71 13.86 -0.28
C GLU A 219 26.67 12.78 0.08
N PHE A 220 26.87 11.57 -0.40
CA PHE A 220 26.02 10.42 -0.06
C PHE A 220 26.07 10.11 1.45
N LEU A 221 27.27 9.99 2.03
CA LEU A 221 27.42 9.70 3.46
C LEU A 221 26.80 10.82 4.31
N TYR A 222 26.97 12.09 3.91
CA TYR A 222 26.34 13.22 4.59
C TYR A 222 24.80 13.13 4.56
N PHE A 223 24.22 12.86 3.39
CA PHE A 223 22.78 12.62 3.26
C PHE A 223 22.32 11.42 4.09
N PHE A 224 22.99 10.28 3.93
CA PHE A 224 22.61 9.03 4.56
C PHE A 224 22.64 9.09 6.08
N ILE A 225 23.67 9.75 6.65
CA ILE A 225 23.88 9.83 8.09
C ILE A 225 22.95 10.84 8.74
N TYR A 226 22.76 12.00 8.11
CA TYR A 226 22.11 13.15 8.76
C TYR A 226 20.69 13.42 8.27
N TYR A 227 20.35 12.98 7.06
CA TYR A 227 19.07 13.34 6.43
C TYR A 227 18.17 12.17 6.09
N PHE A 228 18.69 10.97 5.91
CA PHE A 228 17.89 9.86 5.40
C PHE A 228 16.66 9.57 6.29
N ASP A 229 16.85 9.51 7.61
CA ASP A 229 15.74 9.28 8.55
C ASP A 229 15.09 10.57 9.10
N ILE A 230 15.54 11.75 8.66
CA ILE A 230 15.02 13.04 9.09
C ILE A 230 14.35 13.74 7.92
N PRO A 231 13.02 13.63 7.78
CA PRO A 231 12.31 14.06 6.58
C PRO A 231 12.26 15.57 6.36
N THR A 232 12.68 16.40 7.34
CA THR A 232 12.65 17.86 7.20
C THR A 232 13.63 18.54 8.14
N SER A 233 14.31 19.60 7.65
CA SER A 233 15.19 20.46 8.47
C SER A 233 14.39 21.38 9.39
N ALA A 234 14.86 21.58 10.61
CA ALA A 234 14.29 22.53 11.58
C ALA A 234 14.28 23.98 11.06
N LEU A 235 15.23 24.32 10.20
CA LEU A 235 15.39 25.68 9.65
C LEU A 235 14.28 26.12 8.68
N LYS A 236 13.35 25.25 8.32
CA LYS A 236 12.22 25.58 7.43
C LYS A 236 10.98 26.11 8.15
N PHE A 237 11.02 26.16 9.46
CA PHE A 237 9.88 26.56 10.27
C PHE A 237 10.13 27.92 10.91
N ASP A 238 9.10 28.75 10.97
CA ASP A 238 9.17 30.09 11.55
C ASP A 238 9.46 30.03 13.07
N SER A 239 9.21 28.86 13.69
CA SER A 239 9.52 28.62 15.10
C SER A 239 9.88 27.16 15.36
N LEU A 240 10.71 26.91 16.38
CA LEU A 240 11.00 25.55 16.86
C LEU A 240 9.75 24.81 17.34
N ASP A 241 8.76 25.50 17.87
CA ASP A 241 7.47 24.90 18.27
C ASP A 241 6.69 24.38 17.06
N GLU A 242 6.73 25.09 15.95
CA GLU A 242 6.11 24.67 14.69
C GLU A 242 6.84 23.48 14.07
N TYR A 243 8.20 23.48 14.10
CA TYR A 243 8.99 22.32 13.73
C TYR A 243 8.66 21.10 14.60
N HIS A 244 8.55 21.26 15.91
CA HIS A 244 8.19 20.18 16.81
C HIS A 244 6.75 19.69 16.61
N LYS A 245 5.82 20.58 16.29
CA LYS A 245 4.45 20.22 15.90
C LYS A 245 4.44 19.43 14.59
N PHE A 246 5.25 19.86 13.61
CA PHE A 246 5.41 19.15 12.34
C PHE A 246 6.09 17.80 12.55
N LYS A 247 7.21 17.75 13.24
CA LYS A 247 7.93 16.51 13.58
C LYS A 247 7.03 15.54 14.34
N ARG A 248 6.22 16.02 15.26
CA ARG A 248 5.21 15.22 15.98
C ARG A 248 4.10 14.67 15.08
N ARG A 249 3.69 15.42 14.07
CA ARG A 249 2.65 15.00 13.13
C ARG A 249 3.16 14.11 12.01
N ASN A 250 4.40 14.32 11.59
CA ASN A 250 4.96 13.83 10.34
C ASN A 250 6.26 13.05 10.51
N ASP A 251 6.78 12.89 11.72
CA ASP A 251 7.99 12.10 11.95
C ASP A 251 7.67 10.63 11.71
N TYR A 252 8.04 10.15 10.51
CA TYR A 252 7.95 8.75 10.11
C TYR A 252 8.59 7.79 11.14
N ILE A 253 9.58 8.25 11.87
CA ILE A 253 10.29 7.51 12.90
C ILE A 253 9.53 7.55 14.23
N THR A 254 8.96 8.70 14.60
CA THR A 254 8.03 8.77 15.74
C THR A 254 6.75 7.98 15.43
N LEU A 255 6.31 7.99 14.20
CA LEU A 255 5.23 7.16 13.74
C LEU A 255 5.61 5.68 13.79
N LYS A 256 6.82 5.31 13.38
CA LYS A 256 7.38 3.97 13.52
C LYS A 256 7.66 3.58 14.97
N SER A 257 8.02 4.49 15.85
CA SER A 257 8.20 4.22 17.28
C SER A 257 6.90 4.13 18.05
N ARG A 258 5.83 4.77 17.58
CA ARG A 258 4.46 4.52 18.03
C ARG A 258 3.93 3.16 17.56
N LEU A 259 4.56 2.55 16.54
CA LEU A 259 4.45 1.11 16.29
C LEU A 259 4.85 0.32 17.52
N GLY A 260 5.82 0.79 18.25
CA GLY A 260 6.19 0.22 19.54
C GLY A 260 5.04 0.22 20.55
N ASP A 261 4.23 1.28 20.61
CA ASP A 261 3.08 1.34 21.53
C ASP A 261 1.89 0.52 21.01
N TYR A 262 1.68 0.47 19.71
CA TYR A 262 0.67 -0.37 19.07
C TYR A 262 1.11 -1.84 19.04
N ASN A 263 2.40 -2.09 18.87
CA ASN A 263 3.02 -3.41 18.78
C ASN A 263 3.80 -3.82 20.03
N LYS A 264 3.70 -3.10 21.14
CA LYS A 264 4.25 -3.61 22.42
C LYS A 264 3.76 -5.01 22.71
N GLU A 265 2.58 -5.34 22.20
CA GLU A 265 1.97 -6.67 22.31
C GLU A 265 2.34 -7.62 21.17
N ILE A 266 2.66 -7.13 19.95
CA ILE A 266 2.91 -7.98 18.77
C ILE A 266 4.40 -8.13 18.48
N ILE A 267 5.15 -7.05 18.63
CA ILE A 267 6.61 -7.02 18.43
C ILE A 267 7.24 -6.78 19.80
N ASP A 268 6.98 -7.69 20.71
CA ASP A 268 7.66 -7.75 22.00
C ASP A 268 9.16 -7.72 21.76
N ASN A 269 9.86 -6.75 22.36
CA ASN A 269 11.32 -6.62 22.41
C ASN A 269 12.04 -5.80 21.33
N ARG A 270 11.39 -4.91 20.60
CA ARG A 270 12.14 -4.01 19.71
C ARG A 270 11.97 -2.54 20.05
N THR A 271 12.21 -2.18 21.29
CA THR A 271 12.43 -0.78 21.70
C THR A 271 13.66 -0.19 21.02
N LYS A 272 14.61 -1.04 20.61
CA LYS A 272 15.81 -0.68 19.82
C LYS A 272 15.63 -1.20 18.40
N ASN A 273 15.28 -0.33 17.47
CA ASN A 273 15.04 -0.73 16.08
C ASN A 273 15.77 0.14 15.05
N LYS A 274 16.70 0.97 15.52
CA LYS A 274 17.50 1.88 14.70
C LYS A 274 18.92 1.37 14.61
N TYR A 275 19.45 1.29 13.40
CA TYR A 275 20.81 0.83 13.16
C TYR A 275 21.80 1.99 13.07
N THR A 276 22.99 1.78 13.63
CA THR A 276 24.15 2.63 13.42
C THR A 276 25.06 2.09 12.31
N ILE A 277 26.05 2.88 11.90
CA ILE A 277 27.14 2.43 11.00
C ILE A 277 27.89 1.23 11.61
N ARG A 278 28.03 1.16 12.94
CA ARG A 278 28.65 0.02 13.66
C ARG A 278 27.75 -1.23 13.71
N GLY A 279 26.48 -1.12 13.32
CA GLY A 279 25.52 -2.23 13.39
C GLY A 279 24.84 -2.39 14.74
N GLU A 280 24.89 -1.39 15.59
CA GLU A 280 24.20 -1.36 16.87
C GLU A 280 22.73 -0.99 16.70
N PHE A 281 21.88 -1.51 17.59
CA PHE A 281 20.48 -1.14 17.66
C PHE A 281 20.22 -0.12 18.75
N LEU A 282 19.74 1.07 18.37
CA LEU A 282 19.42 2.15 19.26
C LEU A 282 17.93 2.46 19.28
N ARG A 283 17.48 3.26 20.26
CA ARG A 283 16.05 3.55 20.49
C ARG A 283 15.52 4.68 19.63
N SER A 284 16.33 5.68 19.35
CA SER A 284 15.91 6.87 18.62
C SER A 284 16.84 7.18 17.45
N SER A 285 16.36 7.95 16.49
CA SER A 285 17.18 8.44 15.37
C SER A 285 18.21 9.45 15.82
N GLU A 286 17.88 10.23 16.85
CA GLU A 286 18.80 11.21 17.43
C GLU A 286 19.96 10.50 18.11
N GLU A 287 19.71 9.38 18.82
CA GLU A 287 20.79 8.53 19.35
C GLU A 287 21.63 7.90 18.23
N VAL A 288 21.03 7.49 17.11
CA VAL A 288 21.79 7.00 15.94
C VAL A 288 22.67 8.10 15.36
N MET A 289 22.18 9.34 15.25
CA MET A 289 23.00 10.47 14.80
C MET A 289 24.20 10.70 15.71
N ILE A 290 23.99 10.66 17.03
CA ILE A 290 25.04 10.78 18.03
C ILE A 290 26.06 9.66 17.87
N ALA A 291 25.60 8.40 17.84
CA ALA A 291 26.45 7.22 17.68
C ALA A 291 27.27 7.26 16.39
N ASN A 292 26.62 7.59 15.27
CA ASN A 292 27.30 7.74 13.98
C ASN A 292 28.31 8.89 14.00
N TYR A 293 27.97 10.01 14.62
CA TYR A 293 28.89 11.13 14.77
C TYR A 293 30.15 10.76 15.56
N LEU A 294 29.98 10.08 16.71
CA LEU A 294 31.07 9.57 17.52
C LEU A 294 31.95 8.60 16.72
N TYR A 295 31.33 7.63 16.02
CA TYR A 295 32.06 6.67 15.21
C TYR A 295 32.88 7.32 14.09
N ILE A 296 32.27 8.25 13.35
CA ILE A 296 32.91 8.94 12.22
C ILE A 296 34.10 9.78 12.69
N HIS A 297 34.02 10.34 13.90
CA HIS A 297 35.09 11.15 14.47
C HIS A 297 36.07 10.37 15.35
N ASN A 298 36.04 9.04 15.23
CA ASN A 298 36.95 8.11 15.91
C ASN A 298 36.91 8.27 17.44
N VAL A 299 35.72 8.54 17.97
CA VAL A 299 35.47 8.59 19.41
C VAL A 299 34.98 7.24 19.87
N GLU A 300 35.69 6.59 20.78
CA GLU A 300 35.28 5.27 21.30
C GLU A 300 34.15 5.43 22.29
N TYR A 301 33.10 4.60 22.12
CA TYR A 301 31.92 4.61 22.98
C TYR A 301 31.29 3.23 23.14
N ASP A 302 30.56 3.05 24.25
CA ASP A 302 29.59 1.97 24.46
C ASP A 302 28.18 2.56 24.61
N TYR A 303 27.18 1.93 23.98
CA TYR A 303 25.78 2.31 24.11
C TYR A 303 25.12 1.56 25.27
N GLU A 304 24.41 2.29 26.15
CA GLU A 304 23.70 1.75 27.34
C GLU A 304 24.57 0.81 28.22
N LYS A 305 25.83 1.15 28.44
CA LYS A 305 26.67 0.41 29.36
C LYS A 305 26.26 0.70 30.81
N PRO A 306 26.13 -0.32 31.67
CA PRO A 306 25.77 -0.12 33.06
C PRO A 306 26.74 0.84 33.79
N TYR A 307 26.15 1.86 34.41
CA TYR A 307 26.93 2.80 35.24
C TYR A 307 27.50 2.09 36.47
N PRO A 308 28.79 2.26 36.80
CA PRO A 308 29.43 1.40 37.78
C PRO A 308 28.93 1.57 39.21
N TYR A 309 28.21 2.65 39.50
CA TYR A 309 27.72 2.94 40.85
C TYR A 309 26.24 2.64 40.96
N MET A 310 25.88 1.60 41.72
CA MET A 310 24.47 1.28 41.98
C MET A 310 23.83 2.31 42.92
N ASN A 311 22.59 2.66 42.67
CA ASN A 311 21.78 3.47 43.56
C ASN A 311 20.49 2.74 43.94
N ARG A 312 20.33 2.39 45.22
CA ARG A 312 19.15 1.71 45.80
C ARG A 312 18.73 0.46 45.00
N GLY A 313 19.68 -0.34 44.54
CA GLY A 313 19.40 -1.59 43.82
C GLY A 313 18.91 -1.40 42.35
N LYS A 314 18.90 -0.18 41.82
CA LYS A 314 18.56 0.09 40.40
C LYS A 314 19.82 0.29 39.58
N ILE A 315 19.90 -0.41 38.45
CA ILE A 315 20.97 -0.22 37.46
C ILE A 315 20.60 1.00 36.63
N TYR A 316 21.52 1.96 36.51
CA TYR A 316 21.41 3.08 35.63
C TYR A 316 22.23 2.82 34.35
N LEU A 317 21.64 3.07 33.20
CA LEU A 317 22.24 2.89 31.88
C LEU A 317 22.29 4.27 31.21
N PRO A 318 23.44 4.96 31.19
CA PRO A 318 23.62 6.16 30.38
C PRO A 318 23.44 5.83 28.88
N ASP A 319 22.94 6.76 28.09
CA ASP A 319 22.78 6.52 26.65
C ASP A 319 24.14 6.17 26.01
N PHE A 320 25.18 6.93 26.34
CA PHE A 320 26.54 6.63 25.87
C PHE A 320 27.56 6.75 26.99
N THR A 321 28.46 5.78 27.03
CA THR A 321 29.71 5.85 27.81
C THR A 321 30.86 6.07 26.85
N ILE A 322 31.52 7.19 26.93
CA ILE A 322 32.56 7.66 25.98
C ILE A 322 33.93 7.53 26.62
N TYR A 323 34.91 7.04 25.86
CA TYR A 323 36.28 6.83 26.30
C TYR A 323 37.21 7.77 25.54
N PHE A 324 38.00 8.51 26.27
CA PHE A 324 39.04 9.36 25.68
C PHE A 324 40.30 9.43 26.58
N GLY A 325 41.37 8.80 26.14
CA GLY A 325 42.54 8.53 26.95
C GLY A 325 42.19 7.65 28.15
N GLU A 326 42.63 8.02 29.36
CA GLU A 326 42.30 7.31 30.60
C GLU A 326 40.98 7.79 31.24
N LYS A 327 40.27 8.71 30.61
CA LYS A 327 39.05 9.32 31.15
C LYS A 327 37.80 8.71 30.53
N THR A 328 36.76 8.50 31.36
CA THR A 328 35.43 8.08 30.97
C THR A 328 34.46 9.25 31.14
N TYR A 329 33.69 9.51 30.09
CA TYR A 329 32.62 10.49 30.07
C TYR A 329 31.28 9.77 29.84
N TYR A 330 30.22 10.38 30.31
CA TYR A 330 28.84 9.87 30.10
C TYR A 330 28.06 10.92 29.33
N LEU A 331 27.25 10.47 28.37
CA LEU A 331 26.41 11.36 27.58
C LEU A 331 24.95 10.84 27.66
N GLU A 332 24.05 11.76 27.99
CA GLU A 332 22.62 11.56 27.96
C GLU A 332 21.99 12.43 26.90
N HIS A 333 21.15 11.80 26.11
CA HIS A 333 20.34 12.51 25.10
C HIS A 333 18.88 12.60 25.56
N TYR A 334 18.39 13.82 25.73
CA TYR A 334 17.04 14.06 26.20
C TYR A 334 16.11 14.40 25.02
N GLY A 335 15.10 13.57 24.79
CA GLY A 335 14.07 13.73 23.77
C GLY A 335 13.11 14.92 24.01
N ILE A 336 13.60 16.00 24.62
CA ILE A 336 12.87 17.23 24.93
C ILE A 336 13.69 18.46 24.52
N GLY A 337 13.04 19.61 24.41
CA GLY A 337 13.72 20.89 24.25
C GLY A 337 14.50 21.30 25.51
N GLN A 338 15.62 21.99 25.34
CA GLN A 338 16.48 22.41 26.45
C GLN A 338 15.73 23.26 27.47
N LYS A 339 15.00 24.28 27.04
CA LYS A 339 14.23 25.18 27.93
C LYS A 339 12.74 24.80 27.97
N ASN A 340 12.17 24.44 26.85
CA ASN A 340 10.75 24.11 26.71
C ASN A 340 10.54 22.61 26.81
N GLY A 341 9.57 22.17 27.64
CA GLY A 341 9.20 20.76 27.76
C GLY A 341 8.71 20.18 26.43
N ASN A 342 8.58 18.88 26.37
CA ASN A 342 8.00 18.21 25.22
C ASN A 342 6.46 18.24 25.33
N ASN A 343 5.76 18.74 24.27
CA ASN A 343 4.31 18.71 24.20
C ASN A 343 3.72 17.27 24.01
N ARG A 344 4.57 16.24 23.93
CA ARG A 344 4.17 14.82 23.98
C ARG A 344 3.71 14.42 25.37
N TYR A 345 4.22 15.09 26.38
CA TYR A 345 3.93 14.81 27.76
C TYR A 345 2.97 15.87 28.31
N ASN A 346 2.02 15.45 29.11
CA ASN A 346 1.26 16.40 29.90
C ASN A 346 2.17 17.10 30.93
N ALA A 347 1.66 18.13 31.60
CA ALA A 347 2.47 18.92 32.57
C ALA A 347 3.09 18.05 33.68
N VAL A 348 2.40 16.99 34.10
CA VAL A 348 2.86 16.05 35.15
C VAL A 348 3.98 15.16 34.62
N GLU A 349 3.83 14.62 33.43
CA GLU A 349 4.85 13.79 32.78
C GLU A 349 6.11 14.60 32.47
N ASN A 350 5.99 15.84 31.97
CA ASN A 350 7.13 16.74 31.77
C ASN A 350 7.86 17.04 33.08
N TRP A 351 7.14 17.23 34.19
CA TRP A 351 7.73 17.44 35.49
C TRP A 351 8.50 16.20 36.01
N TRP A 352 7.93 14.99 35.86
CA TRP A 352 8.62 13.76 36.21
C TRP A 352 9.87 13.54 35.35
N TYR A 353 9.80 13.83 34.05
CA TYR A 353 10.93 13.72 33.13
C TYR A 353 12.08 14.64 33.55
N ARG A 354 11.77 15.90 33.86
CA ARG A 354 12.78 16.87 34.36
C ARG A 354 13.35 16.50 35.74
N LYS A 355 12.53 15.90 36.62
CA LYS A 355 13.05 15.32 37.86
C LYS A 355 14.05 14.19 37.60
N GLY A 356 13.80 13.36 36.60
CA GLY A 356 14.73 12.32 36.16
C GLY A 356 16.07 12.88 35.70
N ILE A 357 16.04 13.96 34.88
CA ILE A 357 17.25 14.68 34.44
C ILE A 357 18.04 15.20 35.67
N ALA A 358 17.39 15.91 36.56
CA ALA A 358 18.02 16.44 37.76
C ALA A 358 18.55 15.36 38.71
N TYR A 359 17.92 14.18 38.69
CA TYR A 359 18.42 13.02 39.45
C TYR A 359 19.70 12.47 38.85
N LYS A 360 19.74 12.26 37.53
CA LYS A 360 20.93 11.77 36.82
C LYS A 360 22.12 12.71 37.02
N SER A 361 21.91 14.03 36.88
CA SER A 361 22.95 15.05 37.15
C SER A 361 23.51 14.92 38.57
N ARG A 362 22.63 14.89 39.59
CA ARG A 362 23.08 14.74 41.00
C ARG A 362 23.82 13.42 41.26
N LEU A 363 23.49 12.35 40.56
CA LEU A 363 24.17 11.06 40.67
C LEU A 363 25.62 11.18 40.17
N HIS A 364 25.82 11.81 39.00
CA HIS A 364 27.13 12.03 38.45
C HIS A 364 27.95 13.00 39.30
N ASP A 365 27.36 14.07 39.84
CA ASP A 365 28.00 15.00 40.77
C ASP A 365 28.47 14.30 42.05
N LYS A 366 27.61 13.44 42.62
CA LYS A 366 27.92 12.65 43.82
C LYS A 366 29.16 11.77 43.63
N HIS A 367 29.29 11.14 42.48
CA HIS A 367 30.38 10.21 42.16
C HIS A 367 31.54 10.87 41.42
N LYS A 368 31.46 12.20 41.25
CA LYS A 368 32.48 13.01 40.55
C LYS A 368 32.80 12.53 39.14
N THR A 369 31.78 12.02 38.45
CA THR A 369 31.86 11.60 37.04
C THR A 369 31.36 12.69 36.10
N LYS A 370 31.93 12.76 34.90
CA LYS A 370 31.56 13.79 33.91
C LYS A 370 30.35 13.38 33.09
N LEU A 371 29.26 14.15 33.23
CA LEU A 371 28.05 13.99 32.43
C LEU A 371 27.97 15.10 31.38
N MET A 372 27.85 14.72 30.12
CA MET A 372 27.50 15.59 28.98
C MET A 372 26.02 15.40 28.68
N THR A 373 25.35 16.42 28.16
CA THR A 373 23.92 16.35 27.83
C THR A 373 23.63 16.95 26.50
N THR A 374 22.76 16.30 25.72
CA THR A 374 22.21 16.83 24.49
C THR A 374 20.67 16.78 24.53
N TYR A 375 20.04 17.60 23.71
CA TYR A 375 18.58 17.77 23.65
C TYR A 375 18.08 17.66 22.22
N SER A 376 16.81 17.26 22.05
CA SER A 376 16.18 17.20 20.72
C SER A 376 16.01 18.55 20.05
N SER A 377 16.04 19.65 20.80
CA SER A 377 15.98 21.01 20.25
C SER A 377 16.60 22.03 21.18
N TYR A 378 17.10 23.09 20.57
CA TYR A 378 17.75 24.22 21.21
C TYR A 378 17.10 25.54 20.78
N ASP A 379 17.20 26.56 21.58
CA ASP A 379 16.55 27.87 21.34
C ASP A 379 17.45 28.83 20.51
N ASP A 380 18.71 28.47 20.26
CA ASP A 380 19.70 29.28 19.53
C ASP A 380 19.69 29.02 18.00
N GLY A 381 18.90 28.08 17.53
CA GLY A 381 18.79 27.74 16.11
C GLY A 381 19.83 26.73 15.60
N ASP A 382 20.77 26.31 16.44
CA ASP A 382 21.76 25.28 16.11
C ASP A 382 21.15 23.88 16.20
N ASP A 383 21.71 22.94 15.44
CA ASP A 383 21.24 21.55 15.42
C ASP A 383 21.89 20.69 16.53
N LEU A 384 21.37 19.49 16.73
CA LEU A 384 21.87 18.51 17.68
C LEU A 384 23.35 18.20 17.51
N ILE A 385 23.84 18.12 16.28
CA ILE A 385 25.22 17.73 15.98
C ILE A 385 26.19 18.87 16.30
N SER A 386 25.79 20.11 16.04
CA SER A 386 26.56 21.28 16.42
C SER A 386 26.74 21.37 17.95
N HIS A 387 25.66 21.14 18.72
CA HIS A 387 25.75 21.12 20.18
C HIS A 387 26.55 19.92 20.71
N LEU A 388 26.37 18.72 20.12
CA LEU A 388 27.19 17.56 20.47
C LEU A 388 28.67 17.84 20.27
N ARG A 389 29.05 18.45 19.15
CA ARG A 389 30.41 18.85 18.86
C ARG A 389 30.96 19.80 19.92
N GLN A 390 30.21 20.86 20.24
CA GLN A 390 30.60 21.82 21.27
C GLN A 390 30.82 21.15 22.65
N GLU A 391 29.91 20.24 23.06
CA GLU A 391 30.04 19.51 24.32
C GLU A 391 31.26 18.57 24.35
N LEU A 392 31.57 17.89 23.24
CA LEU A 392 32.75 17.04 23.11
C LEU A 392 34.04 17.87 23.18
N GLU A 393 34.15 18.95 22.39
CA GLU A 393 35.30 19.85 22.34
C GLU A 393 35.55 20.56 23.70
N LYS A 394 34.48 21.02 24.36
CA LYS A 394 34.53 21.62 25.71
C LYS A 394 35.10 20.66 26.77
N ASN A 395 34.88 19.38 26.63
CA ASN A 395 35.42 18.33 27.49
C ASN A 395 36.81 17.83 27.04
N GLY A 396 37.41 18.47 26.01
CA GLY A 396 38.76 18.20 25.52
C GLY A 396 38.84 16.91 24.66
N ILE A 397 37.73 16.40 24.16
CA ILE A 397 37.71 15.26 23.26
C ILE A 397 38.10 15.70 21.86
N ILE A 398 39.17 15.14 21.31
CA ILE A 398 39.71 15.49 20.00
C ILE A 398 38.95 14.70 18.93
N LEU A 399 38.29 15.40 18.02
CA LEU A 399 37.57 14.84 16.92
C LEU A 399 38.46 14.61 15.70
N ARG A 400 38.69 13.35 15.32
CA ARG A 400 39.49 12.98 14.14
C ARG A 400 38.59 12.22 13.17
N LYS A 401 38.27 12.83 12.04
CA LYS A 401 37.39 12.20 11.05
C LYS A 401 38.06 10.98 10.42
N LYS A 402 37.32 9.86 10.34
CA LYS A 402 37.71 8.65 9.61
C LYS A 402 37.64 8.88 8.09
N ASP A 403 38.40 8.06 7.34
CA ASP A 403 38.30 8.03 5.89
C ASP A 403 36.90 7.57 5.42
N GLU A 404 36.34 8.22 4.40
CA GLU A 404 35.03 7.97 3.89
C GLU A 404 34.87 6.52 3.37
N LYS A 405 35.93 5.95 2.79
CA LYS A 405 35.92 4.56 2.32
C LYS A 405 35.89 3.55 3.46
N GLU A 406 36.56 3.85 4.58
CA GLU A 406 36.49 3.04 5.78
C GLU A 406 35.07 3.05 6.37
N ILE A 407 34.44 4.23 6.42
CA ILE A 407 33.06 4.40 6.89
C ILE A 407 32.10 3.59 6.01
N PHE A 408 32.25 3.72 4.69
CA PHE A 408 31.39 3.00 3.74
C PHE A 408 31.60 1.49 3.80
N LYS A 409 32.85 1.03 3.91
CA LYS A 409 33.15 -0.39 4.07
C LYS A 409 32.46 -0.97 5.30
N GLN A 410 32.58 -0.31 6.44
CA GLN A 410 31.88 -0.72 7.67
C GLN A 410 30.36 -0.77 7.48
N LEU A 411 29.81 0.24 6.81
CA LEU A 411 28.39 0.33 6.52
C LEU A 411 27.92 -0.83 5.64
N SER A 412 28.69 -1.23 4.64
CA SER A 412 28.36 -2.33 3.72
C SER A 412 28.55 -3.72 4.34
N GLU A 413 29.52 -3.89 5.26
CA GLU A 413 29.80 -5.18 5.92
C GLU A 413 28.77 -5.51 7.02
N THR A 414 28.22 -4.51 7.70
CA THR A 414 27.20 -4.67 8.73
C THR A 414 25.82 -5.08 8.18
N SER A 415 25.67 -5.28 6.88
CA SER A 415 24.44 -5.09 6.12
C SER A 415 23.57 -6.30 5.80
N LYS A 416 23.45 -7.35 6.59
CA LYS A 416 22.51 -8.44 6.20
C LYS A 416 21.03 -8.18 6.48
N ASP A 417 20.67 -7.17 7.31
CA ASP A 417 19.27 -6.71 7.54
C ASP A 417 19.20 -5.25 8.01
N THR A 418 20.00 -4.38 7.43
CA THR A 418 20.42 -3.11 8.02
C THR A 418 19.77 -1.89 7.37
N TYR A 419 20.00 -0.77 8.01
CA TYR A 419 19.69 0.58 7.61
C TYR A 419 20.12 0.91 6.15
N TYR A 420 21.29 0.40 5.72
CA TYR A 420 21.76 0.50 4.35
C TYR A 420 20.86 -0.22 3.33
N MET A 421 20.40 -1.44 3.66
CA MET A 421 19.44 -2.17 2.83
C MET A 421 18.12 -1.40 2.67
N ARG A 422 17.65 -0.74 3.74
CA ARG A 422 16.45 0.11 3.66
C ARG A 422 16.64 1.26 2.69
N PHE A 423 17.84 1.84 2.64
CA PHE A 423 18.13 2.91 1.69
C PHE A 423 18.15 2.40 0.23
N ILE A 424 18.77 1.25 -0.02
CA ILE A 424 18.72 0.63 -1.37
C ILE A 424 17.28 0.36 -1.78
N LEU A 425 16.45 -0.19 -0.90
CA LEU A 425 15.04 -0.43 -1.17
C LEU A 425 14.27 0.88 -1.41
N PHE A 426 14.60 1.92 -0.69
CA PHE A 426 14.03 3.26 -0.89
C PHE A 426 14.40 3.82 -2.27
N CYS A 427 15.66 3.68 -2.69
CA CYS A 427 16.10 4.05 -4.03
C CYS A 427 15.39 3.24 -5.13
N MET A 428 15.23 1.93 -4.92
CA MET A 428 14.48 1.07 -5.85
C MET A 428 13.04 1.54 -6.00
N GLU A 429 12.37 1.80 -4.90
CA GLU A 429 10.99 2.28 -4.88
C GLU A 429 10.85 3.64 -5.58
N PHE A 430 11.79 4.55 -5.30
CA PHE A 430 11.84 5.86 -5.96
C PHE A 430 12.03 5.71 -7.47
N LEU A 431 13.03 4.98 -7.94
CA LEU A 431 13.31 4.79 -9.36
C LEU A 431 12.13 4.10 -10.07
N ASN A 432 11.54 3.08 -9.46
CA ASN A 432 10.35 2.41 -10.00
C ASN A 432 9.18 3.39 -10.17
N SER A 433 8.91 4.20 -9.13
CA SER A 433 7.84 5.21 -9.17
C SER A 433 8.14 6.30 -10.19
N PHE A 434 9.38 6.76 -10.29
CA PHE A 434 9.85 7.75 -11.26
C PHE A 434 9.65 7.25 -12.71
N LYS A 435 10.12 6.04 -13.01
CA LYS A 435 9.97 5.41 -14.34
C LYS A 435 8.51 5.08 -14.66
N SER A 436 7.70 4.68 -13.68
CA SER A 436 6.27 4.38 -13.88
C SER A 436 5.45 5.59 -14.35
N LYS A 437 5.97 6.82 -14.14
CA LYS A 437 5.41 8.07 -14.65
C LYS A 437 5.96 8.49 -16.01
N GLY A 438 6.89 7.71 -16.56
CA GLY A 438 7.58 8.03 -17.81
C GLY A 438 8.54 9.20 -17.66
N PHE A 439 8.95 9.54 -16.46
CA PHE A 439 9.97 10.56 -16.24
C PHE A 439 11.31 10.08 -16.78
N LYS A 440 12.05 11.00 -17.38
CA LYS A 440 13.39 10.81 -17.92
C LYS A 440 14.38 11.72 -17.21
N LEU A 441 15.66 11.57 -17.51
CA LEU A 441 16.75 12.30 -16.84
C LEU A 441 16.50 13.81 -16.67
N VAL A 442 15.93 14.47 -17.69
CA VAL A 442 15.61 15.91 -17.62
C VAL A 442 14.61 16.26 -16.51
N ALA A 443 13.75 15.32 -16.11
CA ALA A 443 12.79 15.56 -15.04
C ALA A 443 13.47 15.82 -13.68
N PHE A 444 14.66 15.27 -13.43
CA PHE A 444 15.40 15.53 -12.19
C PHE A 444 15.75 17.01 -12.02
N ASP A 445 16.21 17.67 -13.09
CA ASP A 445 16.58 19.09 -13.03
C ASP A 445 15.35 19.95 -12.70
N ASN A 446 14.21 19.67 -13.31
CA ASN A 446 12.96 20.37 -13.02
C ASN A 446 12.51 20.13 -11.56
N LEU A 447 12.63 18.89 -11.05
CA LEU A 447 12.26 18.57 -9.68
C LEU A 447 13.20 19.24 -8.67
N ILE A 448 14.51 19.30 -8.96
CA ILE A 448 15.51 19.99 -8.14
C ILE A 448 15.18 21.49 -8.07
N ASP A 449 14.87 22.14 -9.20
CA ASP A 449 14.52 23.55 -9.25
C ASP A 449 13.23 23.86 -8.49
N GLN A 450 12.22 22.99 -8.59
CA GLN A 450 10.94 23.13 -7.87
C GLN A 450 11.13 23.00 -6.34
N HIS A 451 12.12 22.25 -5.89
CA HIS A 451 12.37 21.95 -4.47
C HIS A 451 13.67 22.56 -3.93
N LYS A 452 14.22 23.62 -4.59
CA LYS A 452 15.50 24.24 -4.22
C LYS A 452 15.64 24.65 -2.76
N ASP A 453 14.52 24.96 -2.09
CA ASP A 453 14.47 25.35 -0.69
C ASP A 453 14.44 24.13 0.27
N ASP A 454 14.38 22.90 -0.25
CA ASP A 454 14.46 21.66 0.50
C ASP A 454 15.79 20.93 0.31
N GLN A 455 16.76 21.25 1.18
CA GLN A 455 18.10 20.69 1.10
C GLN A 455 18.10 19.15 1.09
N ARG A 456 17.28 18.52 1.92
CA ARG A 456 17.16 17.06 1.96
C ARG A 456 16.69 16.49 0.62
N THR A 457 15.64 17.08 0.07
CA THR A 457 15.08 16.67 -1.24
C THR A 457 16.08 16.92 -2.36
N VAL A 458 16.72 18.07 -2.40
CA VAL A 458 17.73 18.41 -3.42
C VAL A 458 18.91 17.44 -3.37
N MET A 459 19.45 17.13 -2.19
CA MET A 459 20.55 16.18 -2.03
C MET A 459 20.16 14.78 -2.53
N PHE A 460 18.98 14.30 -2.15
CA PHE A 460 18.50 13.01 -2.63
C PHE A 460 18.28 12.99 -4.14
N LEU A 461 17.67 14.02 -4.72
CA LEU A 461 17.42 14.08 -6.15
C LEU A 461 18.72 14.14 -6.97
N LYS A 462 19.75 14.84 -6.51
CA LYS A 462 21.08 14.81 -7.13
C LYS A 462 21.67 13.40 -7.13
N PHE A 463 21.66 12.75 -5.97
CA PHE A 463 22.10 11.37 -5.82
C PHE A 463 21.26 10.42 -6.71
N ALA A 464 19.95 10.52 -6.68
CA ALA A 464 19.05 9.69 -7.47
C ALA A 464 19.20 9.91 -8.99
N LYS A 465 19.55 11.13 -9.43
CA LYS A 465 19.89 11.44 -10.82
C LYS A 465 21.12 10.65 -11.29
N ASP A 466 22.20 10.65 -10.49
CA ASP A 466 23.42 9.91 -10.79
C ASP A 466 23.17 8.39 -10.80
N LEU A 467 22.42 7.90 -9.80
CA LEU A 467 22.02 6.51 -9.73
C LEU A 467 21.17 6.10 -10.95
N TYR A 468 20.21 6.95 -11.37
CA TYR A 468 19.38 6.71 -12.54
C TYR A 468 20.23 6.64 -13.83
N GLN A 469 21.21 7.55 -14.00
CA GLN A 469 22.12 7.53 -15.14
C GLN A 469 22.93 6.23 -15.22
N TYR A 470 23.46 5.79 -14.08
CA TYR A 470 24.16 4.52 -13.99
C TYR A 470 23.23 3.33 -14.32
N TYR A 471 22.05 3.32 -13.72
CA TYR A 471 21.05 2.27 -13.93
C TYR A 471 20.68 2.13 -15.41
N GLU A 472 20.35 3.23 -16.09
CA GLU A 472 20.02 3.23 -17.53
C GLU A 472 21.21 2.82 -18.41
N LYS A 473 22.42 3.25 -18.05
CA LYS A 473 23.66 2.84 -18.73
C LYS A 473 23.88 1.32 -18.65
N GLU A 474 23.72 0.75 -17.46
CA GLU A 474 23.89 -0.70 -17.25
C GLU A 474 22.79 -1.51 -17.97
N LEU A 475 21.54 -1.05 -17.96
CA LEU A 475 20.48 -1.68 -18.76
C LEU A 475 20.87 -1.72 -20.24
N LYS A 476 21.36 -0.60 -20.77
CA LYS A 476 21.73 -0.48 -22.19
C LYS A 476 22.96 -1.35 -22.56
N ILE A 477 24.02 -1.34 -21.73
CA ILE A 477 25.24 -2.14 -21.96
C ILE A 477 24.91 -3.64 -22.00
N ASN A 478 24.02 -4.10 -21.11
CA ASN A 478 23.68 -5.51 -20.96
C ASN A 478 22.49 -5.95 -21.85
N ASN A 479 21.98 -5.06 -22.70
CA ASN A 479 20.77 -5.27 -23.52
C ASN A 479 19.58 -5.76 -22.68
N LEU A 480 19.35 -5.08 -21.55
CA LEU A 480 18.28 -5.36 -20.59
C LEU A 480 17.21 -4.28 -20.64
N ILE A 481 15.98 -4.64 -20.34
CA ILE A 481 14.90 -3.70 -20.01
C ILE A 481 14.23 -4.11 -18.70
N ASP A 482 13.79 -3.15 -17.91
CA ASP A 482 12.96 -3.44 -16.74
C ASP A 482 11.46 -3.45 -17.07
N PHE A 483 10.62 -3.72 -16.09
CA PHE A 483 9.17 -3.77 -16.28
C PHE A 483 8.57 -2.42 -16.75
N ASN A 484 9.08 -1.28 -16.25
CA ASN A 484 8.62 0.03 -16.68
C ASN A 484 9.03 0.31 -18.14
N ASP A 485 10.23 -0.14 -18.54
CA ASP A 485 10.72 0.03 -19.90
C ASP A 485 9.89 -0.73 -20.93
N MET A 486 9.29 -1.88 -20.55
CA MET A 486 8.37 -2.58 -21.46
C MET A 486 7.24 -1.68 -21.94
N ILE A 487 6.75 -0.79 -21.08
CA ILE A 487 5.66 0.14 -21.39
C ILE A 487 6.19 1.43 -21.98
N ASN A 488 7.20 2.03 -21.35
CA ASN A 488 7.75 3.32 -21.76
C ASN A 488 8.40 3.25 -23.14
N ASN A 489 9.25 2.24 -23.39
CA ASN A 489 9.93 2.08 -24.67
C ASN A 489 8.94 1.71 -25.78
N SER A 490 7.90 0.92 -25.49
CA SER A 490 6.86 0.64 -26.49
C SER A 490 6.04 1.88 -26.84
N TYR A 491 5.71 2.73 -25.85
CA TYR A 491 5.07 4.02 -26.11
C TYR A 491 5.98 4.95 -26.93
N ASP A 492 7.26 5.09 -26.55
CA ASP A 492 8.22 5.94 -27.26
C ASP A 492 8.44 5.46 -28.71
N LEU A 493 8.46 4.15 -28.92
CA LEU A 493 8.52 3.55 -30.25
C LEU A 493 7.29 3.96 -31.08
N LEU A 494 6.09 3.73 -30.55
CA LEU A 494 4.83 3.96 -31.28
C LEU A 494 4.55 5.42 -31.54
N LYS A 495 4.94 6.32 -30.64
CA LYS A 495 4.75 7.76 -30.78
C LYS A 495 5.41 8.32 -32.05
N ASN A 496 6.53 7.73 -32.46
CA ASN A 496 7.35 8.17 -33.58
C ASN A 496 7.09 7.39 -34.88
N ILE A 497 6.09 6.51 -34.89
CA ILE A 497 5.75 5.66 -36.03
C ILE A 497 4.46 6.15 -36.68
N GLU A 498 4.43 6.11 -38.02
CA GLU A 498 3.21 6.35 -38.81
C GLU A 498 2.42 5.04 -39.01
N LYS A 499 1.13 5.20 -39.33
CA LYS A 499 0.23 4.08 -39.59
C LYS A 499 0.76 3.23 -40.74
N GLY A 500 0.80 1.88 -40.55
CA GLY A 500 1.31 0.92 -41.52
C GLY A 500 2.81 0.57 -41.39
N GLN A 501 3.57 1.31 -40.58
CA GLN A 501 5.00 1.00 -40.33
C GLN A 501 5.24 -0.11 -39.30
N ILE A 502 4.21 -0.50 -38.59
CA ILE A 502 4.21 -1.64 -37.64
C ILE A 502 2.90 -2.41 -37.80
N ASP A 503 3.01 -3.73 -37.78
CA ASP A 503 1.86 -4.62 -37.86
C ASP A 503 1.10 -4.68 -36.50
N LEU A 504 0.07 -3.85 -36.37
CA LEU A 504 -0.85 -3.79 -35.23
C LEU A 504 -2.27 -4.01 -35.73
N ASN A 505 -2.65 -5.26 -35.98
CA ASN A 505 -3.93 -5.63 -36.58
C ASN A 505 -5.07 -5.73 -35.55
N TYR A 506 -5.10 -4.84 -34.55
CA TYR A 506 -6.17 -4.84 -33.56
C TYR A 506 -7.37 -4.02 -34.03
N LYS A 507 -8.57 -4.60 -33.95
CA LYS A 507 -9.85 -3.89 -34.10
C LYS A 507 -10.45 -3.50 -32.75
N TYR A 508 -10.14 -4.26 -31.70
CA TYR A 508 -10.64 -4.03 -30.34
C TYR A 508 -9.54 -4.19 -29.32
N ILE A 509 -9.47 -3.25 -28.38
CA ILE A 509 -8.65 -3.30 -27.18
C ILE A 509 -9.60 -3.18 -25.99
N ILE A 510 -9.74 -4.25 -25.22
CA ILE A 510 -10.60 -4.32 -24.04
C ILE A 510 -9.72 -4.36 -22.81
N ILE A 511 -9.90 -3.41 -21.89
CA ILE A 511 -9.05 -3.22 -20.71
C ILE A 511 -9.90 -3.40 -19.45
N ASP A 512 -9.54 -4.39 -18.65
CA ASP A 512 -10.15 -4.64 -17.35
C ASP A 512 -9.48 -3.81 -16.24
N GLU A 513 -10.22 -3.58 -15.16
CA GLU A 513 -9.77 -2.81 -13.98
C GLU A 513 -9.13 -1.45 -14.36
N TYR A 514 -9.72 -0.75 -15.34
CA TYR A 514 -9.15 0.46 -15.93
C TYR A 514 -8.92 1.59 -14.92
N GLN A 515 -9.61 1.61 -13.77
CA GLN A 515 -9.38 2.59 -12.69
C GLN A 515 -7.97 2.50 -12.06
N ASP A 516 -7.22 1.43 -12.34
CA ASP A 516 -5.84 1.26 -11.87
C ASP A 516 -4.80 1.62 -12.94
N ILE A 517 -5.21 2.28 -14.02
CA ILE A 517 -4.30 2.63 -15.12
C ILE A 517 -3.33 3.75 -14.72
N SER A 518 -2.08 3.64 -15.17
CA SER A 518 -1.08 4.72 -15.09
C SER A 518 -1.05 5.54 -16.37
N ILE A 519 -0.49 6.75 -16.31
CA ILE A 519 -0.38 7.64 -17.48
C ILE A 519 0.35 6.97 -18.66
N GLN A 520 1.36 6.16 -18.40
CA GLN A 520 2.12 5.50 -19.46
C GLN A 520 1.32 4.40 -20.16
N ARG A 521 0.55 3.63 -19.38
CA ARG A 521 -0.35 2.60 -19.94
C ARG A 521 -1.49 3.24 -20.74
N PHE A 522 -2.02 4.37 -20.28
CA PHE A 522 -2.97 5.18 -21.01
C PHE A 522 -2.39 5.66 -22.34
N ASN A 523 -1.19 6.26 -22.32
CA ASN A 523 -0.51 6.76 -23.50
C ASN A 523 -0.23 5.63 -24.50
N LEU A 524 0.27 4.49 -24.04
CA LEU A 524 0.49 3.31 -24.88
C LEU A 524 -0.82 2.85 -25.55
N THR A 525 -1.91 2.76 -24.80
CA THR A 525 -3.22 2.37 -25.32
C THR A 525 -3.69 3.33 -26.40
N LYS A 526 -3.53 4.64 -26.17
CA LYS A 526 -3.93 5.69 -27.11
C LYS A 526 -3.13 5.60 -28.42
N GLU A 527 -1.82 5.37 -28.34
CA GLU A 527 -0.97 5.22 -29.54
C GLU A 527 -1.28 3.95 -30.33
N VAL A 528 -1.51 2.82 -29.65
CA VAL A 528 -1.94 1.59 -30.32
C VAL A 528 -3.28 1.80 -31.02
N SER A 529 -4.27 2.43 -30.36
CA SER A 529 -5.55 2.77 -30.99
C SER A 529 -5.39 3.71 -32.17
N ARG A 530 -4.50 4.71 -32.09
CA ARG A 530 -4.19 5.63 -33.20
C ARG A 530 -3.65 4.91 -34.45
N LEU A 531 -2.73 3.97 -34.23
CA LEU A 531 -2.04 3.26 -35.32
C LEU A 531 -2.87 2.15 -35.95
N SER A 532 -3.69 1.45 -35.14
CA SER A 532 -4.50 0.32 -35.61
C SER A 532 -5.97 0.68 -35.91
N ASP A 533 -6.42 1.91 -35.62
CA ASP A 533 -7.84 2.33 -35.58
C ASP A 533 -8.70 1.48 -34.62
N ALA A 534 -8.10 0.80 -33.68
CA ALA A 534 -8.81 -0.05 -32.76
C ALA A 534 -9.78 0.74 -31.87
N LYS A 535 -10.95 0.17 -31.66
CA LYS A 535 -11.90 0.61 -30.64
C LYS A 535 -11.38 0.24 -29.25
N VAL A 536 -11.47 1.16 -28.29
CA VAL A 536 -11.02 0.96 -26.91
C VAL A 536 -12.23 0.84 -26.00
N ILE A 537 -12.31 -0.27 -25.27
CA ILE A 537 -13.35 -0.54 -24.28
C ILE A 537 -12.68 -0.63 -22.92
N ALA A 538 -12.86 0.40 -22.10
CA ALA A 538 -12.36 0.50 -20.74
C ALA A 538 -13.43 0.03 -19.74
N VAL A 539 -13.11 -0.96 -18.90
CA VAL A 539 -14.05 -1.51 -17.92
C VAL A 539 -13.48 -1.30 -16.52
N GLY A 540 -14.25 -0.75 -15.60
CA GLY A 540 -13.74 -0.52 -14.26
C GLY A 540 -14.73 0.05 -13.25
N ASP A 541 -14.20 0.37 -12.07
CA ASP A 541 -14.93 0.91 -10.92
C ASP A 541 -14.04 1.91 -10.15
N ASP A 542 -14.27 3.21 -10.31
CA ASP A 542 -13.50 4.25 -9.61
C ASP A 542 -13.60 4.16 -8.08
N TRP A 543 -14.68 3.55 -7.54
CA TRP A 543 -14.79 3.28 -6.11
C TRP A 543 -13.80 2.20 -5.62
N GLN A 544 -13.19 1.44 -6.53
CA GLN A 544 -12.18 0.42 -6.26
C GLN A 544 -10.76 0.83 -6.71
N ALA A 545 -10.51 2.11 -7.00
CA ALA A 545 -9.18 2.64 -7.33
C ALA A 545 -8.32 2.76 -6.06
N VAL A 546 -7.43 1.78 -5.83
CA VAL A 546 -6.65 1.65 -4.58
C VAL A 546 -5.15 1.39 -4.81
N PHE A 547 -4.64 1.66 -6.01
CA PHE A 547 -3.24 1.44 -6.39
C PHE A 547 -2.49 2.73 -6.76
N ALA A 548 -2.88 3.87 -6.16
CA ALA A 548 -2.17 5.13 -6.40
C ALA A 548 -0.68 5.05 -6.01
N PHE A 549 -0.35 4.31 -4.95
CA PHE A 549 1.03 4.03 -4.55
C PHE A 549 1.84 3.27 -5.62
N ALA A 550 1.18 2.53 -6.52
CA ALA A 550 1.79 1.83 -7.66
C ALA A 550 1.76 2.66 -8.96
N GLY A 551 1.47 3.96 -8.86
CA GLY A 551 1.48 4.90 -9.98
C GLY A 551 0.17 4.97 -10.77
N SER A 552 -0.93 4.35 -10.28
CA SER A 552 -2.25 4.53 -10.92
C SER A 552 -2.81 5.92 -10.66
N ASP A 553 -3.55 6.43 -11.65
CA ASP A 553 -4.19 7.75 -11.59
C ASP A 553 -5.68 7.61 -11.93
N VAL A 554 -6.51 7.74 -10.90
CA VAL A 554 -7.97 7.62 -11.04
C VAL A 554 -8.57 8.70 -11.96
N THR A 555 -7.88 9.81 -12.18
CA THR A 555 -8.36 10.87 -13.09
C THR A 555 -8.40 10.39 -14.54
N LEU A 556 -7.54 9.45 -14.92
CA LEU A 556 -7.56 8.82 -16.25
C LEU A 556 -8.85 8.01 -16.48
N PHE A 557 -9.47 7.54 -15.41
CA PHE A 557 -10.77 6.89 -15.46
C PHE A 557 -11.91 7.92 -15.42
N THR A 558 -11.90 8.82 -14.43
CA THR A 558 -13.01 9.78 -14.25
C THR A 558 -13.10 10.83 -15.35
N GLU A 559 -12.00 11.12 -16.07
CA GLU A 559 -11.95 12.05 -17.20
C GLU A 559 -11.73 11.33 -18.55
N PHE A 560 -12.00 10.04 -18.64
CA PHE A 560 -11.75 9.20 -19.81
C PHE A 560 -12.21 9.85 -21.12
N LYS A 561 -13.47 10.27 -21.17
CA LYS A 561 -14.07 10.91 -22.36
C LYS A 561 -13.32 12.17 -22.79
N LYS A 562 -12.93 13.01 -21.83
CA LYS A 562 -12.16 14.24 -22.08
C LYS A 562 -10.76 13.92 -22.62
N LEU A 563 -10.09 12.92 -22.04
CA LEU A 563 -8.71 12.54 -22.37
C LEU A 563 -8.61 11.79 -23.71
N MET A 564 -9.64 11.01 -24.06
CA MET A 564 -9.74 10.38 -25.39
C MET A 564 -10.28 11.33 -26.47
N GLY A 565 -10.79 12.51 -26.06
CA GLY A 565 -11.39 13.52 -26.93
C GLY A 565 -12.91 13.36 -27.08
N TYR A 566 -13.42 12.15 -27.05
CA TYR A 566 -14.85 11.79 -27.06
C TYR A 566 -15.03 10.35 -26.56
N GLY A 567 -16.25 9.87 -26.41
CA GLY A 567 -16.54 8.49 -26.04
C GLY A 567 -17.93 8.34 -25.42
N GLU A 568 -18.35 7.08 -25.26
CA GLU A 568 -19.60 6.72 -24.60
C GLU A 568 -19.33 6.16 -23.20
N GLU A 569 -20.08 6.68 -22.21
CA GLU A 569 -20.05 6.21 -20.84
C GLU A 569 -21.28 5.35 -20.54
N LEU A 570 -21.07 4.10 -20.20
CA LEU A 570 -22.10 3.12 -19.93
C LEU A 570 -22.03 2.68 -18.47
N GLN A 571 -23.15 2.57 -17.79
CA GLN A 571 -23.19 2.14 -16.40
C GLN A 571 -23.85 0.77 -16.29
N ILE A 572 -23.24 -0.13 -15.52
CA ILE A 572 -23.84 -1.40 -15.08
C ILE A 572 -24.15 -1.25 -13.60
N THR A 573 -25.41 -1.08 -13.28
CA THR A 573 -25.87 -0.75 -11.92
C THR A 573 -26.25 -1.96 -11.10
N ASN A 574 -26.60 -3.11 -11.73
CA ASN A 574 -26.94 -4.31 -10.99
C ASN A 574 -25.71 -4.99 -10.38
N THR A 575 -25.82 -5.42 -9.13
CA THR A 575 -24.81 -6.24 -8.47
C THR A 575 -25.42 -7.55 -7.97
N TYR A 576 -24.66 -8.63 -8.09
CA TYR A 576 -25.10 -9.99 -7.76
C TYR A 576 -24.41 -10.55 -6.51
N ARG A 577 -23.45 -9.83 -5.96
CA ARG A 577 -22.66 -10.27 -4.80
C ARG A 577 -23.28 -9.83 -3.48
N ASN A 578 -23.52 -8.54 -3.35
CA ASN A 578 -23.89 -7.91 -2.08
C ASN A 578 -25.41 -7.73 -1.95
N SER A 579 -25.90 -7.52 -0.72
CA SER A 579 -27.29 -7.10 -0.47
C SER A 579 -27.48 -5.61 -0.75
N GLN A 580 -28.73 -5.17 -0.96
CA GLN A 580 -29.07 -3.76 -1.22
C GLN A 580 -28.60 -2.87 -0.06
N GLU A 581 -28.85 -3.28 1.17
CA GLU A 581 -28.51 -2.51 2.37
C GLU A 581 -26.99 -2.34 2.49
N LEU A 582 -26.20 -3.36 2.14
CA LEU A 582 -24.74 -3.27 2.16
C LEU A 582 -24.22 -2.28 1.12
N ILE A 583 -24.72 -2.34 -0.10
CA ILE A 583 -24.28 -1.40 -1.14
C ILE A 583 -24.74 0.02 -0.90
N ASP A 584 -25.87 0.23 -0.24
CA ASP A 584 -26.34 1.56 0.16
C ASP A 584 -25.42 2.14 1.24
N ILE A 585 -25.03 1.36 2.24
CA ILE A 585 -24.07 1.75 3.26
C ILE A 585 -22.70 2.06 2.62
N ALA A 586 -22.14 1.13 1.88
CA ALA A 586 -20.81 1.25 1.28
C ALA A 586 -20.76 2.37 0.22
N GLY A 587 -21.84 2.49 -0.59
CA GLY A 587 -21.98 3.54 -1.58
C GLY A 587 -22.09 4.94 -0.95
N ARG A 588 -22.94 5.10 0.09
CA ARG A 588 -23.03 6.35 0.84
C ARG A 588 -21.70 6.73 1.47
N PHE A 589 -20.95 5.74 1.98
CA PHE A 589 -19.66 5.96 2.60
C PHE A 589 -18.62 6.45 1.58
N VAL A 590 -18.46 5.77 0.43
CA VAL A 590 -17.44 6.16 -0.57
C VAL A 590 -17.80 7.45 -1.28
N MET A 591 -19.08 7.72 -1.49
CA MET A 591 -19.62 8.91 -2.19
C MET A 591 -19.50 10.22 -1.38
N ARG A 592 -19.05 10.19 -0.12
CA ARG A 592 -18.65 11.42 0.59
C ARG A 592 -17.54 12.18 -0.12
N ASN A 593 -16.70 11.47 -0.88
CA ASN A 593 -15.80 12.11 -1.82
C ASN A 593 -16.58 12.47 -3.10
N SER A 594 -16.88 13.76 -3.29
CA SER A 594 -17.68 14.26 -4.41
C SER A 594 -17.04 14.07 -5.80
N LYS A 595 -15.75 13.74 -5.86
CA LYS A 595 -15.05 13.42 -7.12
C LYS A 595 -15.33 12.00 -7.63
N GLN A 596 -15.91 11.13 -6.83
CA GLN A 596 -16.29 9.80 -7.28
C GLN A 596 -17.49 9.86 -8.23
N ILE A 597 -17.50 9.00 -9.24
CA ILE A 597 -18.62 8.90 -10.19
C ILE A 597 -19.89 8.43 -9.44
N LYS A 598 -20.97 9.17 -9.61
CA LYS A 598 -22.25 8.82 -8.98
C LYS A 598 -22.84 7.56 -9.62
N LYS A 599 -23.06 6.52 -8.81
CA LYS A 599 -23.67 5.26 -9.21
C LYS A 599 -24.82 4.95 -8.27
N ARG A 600 -25.92 4.47 -8.85
CA ARG A 600 -27.07 3.95 -8.09
C ARG A 600 -27.12 2.45 -8.28
N LEU A 601 -26.35 1.75 -7.46
CA LEU A 601 -26.28 0.29 -7.54
C LEU A 601 -27.58 -0.34 -7.05
N LYS A 602 -27.97 -1.46 -7.66
CA LYS A 602 -29.18 -2.23 -7.35
C LYS A 602 -28.78 -3.68 -7.10
N ALA A 603 -29.28 -4.27 -6.02
CA ALA A 603 -29.14 -5.69 -5.74
C ALA A 603 -30.51 -6.38 -5.66
N GLN A 604 -30.55 -7.64 -6.04
CA GLN A 604 -31.75 -8.47 -5.88
C GLN A 604 -31.88 -9.02 -4.46
N LYS A 605 -30.76 -9.14 -3.75
CA LYS A 605 -30.69 -9.65 -2.39
C LYS A 605 -30.92 -8.54 -1.39
N SER A 606 -31.81 -8.76 -0.43
CA SER A 606 -31.97 -7.93 0.77
C SER A 606 -31.46 -8.70 1.99
N LEU A 607 -30.74 -8.03 2.86
CA LEU A 607 -30.25 -8.57 4.12
C LEU A 607 -30.24 -7.47 5.18
N PRO A 608 -31.05 -7.55 6.22
CA PRO A 608 -31.08 -6.55 7.27
C PRO A 608 -29.75 -6.55 8.04
N LYS A 609 -29.29 -5.35 8.38
CA LYS A 609 -28.05 -5.14 9.18
C LYS A 609 -26.85 -5.94 8.69
N PRO A 610 -26.43 -5.75 7.41
CA PRO A 610 -25.31 -6.51 6.84
C PRO A 610 -23.95 -6.06 7.37
N VAL A 611 -23.87 -4.89 8.03
CA VAL A 611 -22.67 -4.36 8.67
C VAL A 611 -22.84 -4.42 10.18
N VAL A 612 -21.93 -5.13 10.83
CA VAL A 612 -21.92 -5.31 12.29
C VAL A 612 -20.63 -4.78 12.87
N ILE A 613 -20.70 -3.71 13.64
CA ILE A 613 -19.57 -3.15 14.38
C ILE A 613 -19.50 -3.85 15.74
N VAL A 614 -18.39 -4.52 16.01
CA VAL A 614 -18.16 -5.27 17.24
C VAL A 614 -17.09 -4.58 18.06
N ASN A 615 -17.52 -3.97 19.16
CA ASN A 615 -16.64 -3.30 20.10
C ASN A 615 -16.03 -4.31 21.09
N TYR A 616 -14.72 -4.22 21.36
CA TYR A 616 -14.05 -4.97 22.43
C TYR A 616 -13.43 -4.03 23.46
N ASP A 617 -13.30 -4.51 24.69
CA ASP A 617 -12.65 -3.77 25.76
C ASP A 617 -11.12 -3.79 25.57
N ASP A 618 -10.52 -2.61 25.45
CA ASP A 618 -9.09 -2.40 25.24
C ASP A 618 -8.35 -1.91 26.48
N ASN A 619 -9.03 -1.89 27.65
CA ASN A 619 -8.40 -1.63 28.95
C ASN A 619 -7.62 -2.84 29.49
N GLU A 620 -7.94 -4.05 29.02
CA GLU A 620 -7.25 -5.30 29.34
C GLU A 620 -6.34 -5.73 28.18
N GLU A 621 -5.66 -6.89 28.25
CA GLU A 621 -4.76 -7.37 27.22
C GLU A 621 -5.40 -7.35 25.81
N LYS A 622 -5.12 -6.29 25.05
CA LYS A 622 -5.74 -5.95 23.77
C LYS A 622 -5.72 -7.10 22.75
N THR A 623 -4.66 -7.89 22.76
CA THR A 623 -4.49 -9.02 21.82
C THR A 623 -5.55 -10.11 22.06
N PHE A 624 -5.76 -10.48 23.29
CA PHE A 624 -6.76 -11.51 23.63
C PHE A 624 -8.18 -11.02 23.40
N SER A 625 -8.49 -9.79 23.83
CA SER A 625 -9.84 -9.21 23.68
C SER A 625 -10.24 -9.14 22.21
N ARG A 626 -9.32 -8.74 21.30
CA ARG A 626 -9.55 -8.71 19.84
C ARG A 626 -9.78 -10.11 19.26
N ALA A 627 -8.93 -11.07 19.63
CA ALA A 627 -9.04 -12.44 19.14
C ALA A 627 -10.34 -13.13 19.59
N TYR A 628 -10.77 -12.88 20.83
CA TYR A 628 -12.07 -13.36 21.32
C TYR A 628 -13.24 -12.72 20.58
N ALA A 629 -13.17 -11.42 20.26
CA ALA A 629 -14.20 -10.76 19.46
C ALA A 629 -14.32 -11.38 18.06
N VAL A 630 -13.17 -11.74 17.44
CA VAL A 630 -13.16 -12.45 16.16
C VAL A 630 -13.75 -13.86 16.30
N ASP A 631 -13.40 -14.60 17.35
CA ASP A 631 -13.91 -15.95 17.59
C ASP A 631 -15.44 -15.96 17.82
N GLU A 632 -15.99 -14.98 18.56
CA GLU A 632 -17.43 -14.81 18.72
C GLU A 632 -18.11 -14.44 17.38
N CYS A 633 -17.47 -13.65 16.52
CA CYS A 633 -17.99 -13.41 15.17
C CYS A 633 -18.05 -14.70 14.34
N ILE A 634 -16.99 -15.51 14.40
CA ILE A 634 -16.96 -16.82 13.71
C ILE A 634 -18.08 -17.72 14.23
N LYS A 635 -18.29 -17.76 15.53
CA LYS A 635 -19.38 -18.52 16.16
C LYS A 635 -20.75 -18.07 15.62
N ASN A 636 -21.00 -16.75 15.57
CA ASN A 636 -22.26 -16.21 15.05
C ASN A 636 -22.44 -16.55 13.55
N ILE A 637 -21.37 -16.48 12.77
CA ILE A 637 -21.38 -16.88 11.35
C ILE A 637 -21.72 -18.38 11.20
N VAL A 638 -21.09 -19.24 12.00
CA VAL A 638 -21.34 -20.68 11.98
C VAL A 638 -22.80 -20.99 12.38
N MET A 639 -23.32 -20.31 13.38
CA MET A 639 -24.70 -20.47 13.82
C MET A 639 -25.72 -20.03 12.76
N GLU A 640 -25.41 -18.95 12.01
CA GLU A 640 -26.33 -18.38 11.02
C GLU A 640 -26.20 -19.03 9.63
N TYR A 641 -24.97 -19.37 9.21
CA TYR A 641 -24.65 -19.82 7.83
C TYR A 641 -24.03 -21.22 7.74
N GLY A 642 -23.73 -21.85 8.88
CA GLY A 642 -23.09 -23.16 8.94
C GLY A 642 -21.56 -23.12 8.79
N ASP A 643 -20.91 -24.24 9.11
CA ASP A 643 -19.45 -24.40 9.15
C ASP A 643 -18.77 -24.48 7.78
N LYS A 644 -19.56 -24.71 6.71
CA LYS A 644 -19.07 -24.70 5.31
C LYS A 644 -18.91 -23.29 4.73
N SER A 645 -19.44 -22.27 5.41
CA SER A 645 -19.36 -20.88 4.97
C SER A 645 -17.90 -20.38 5.01
N SER A 646 -17.44 -19.80 3.92
CA SER A 646 -16.08 -19.24 3.83
C SER A 646 -15.99 -17.90 4.55
N ILE A 647 -14.91 -17.71 5.33
CA ILE A 647 -14.66 -16.48 6.08
C ILE A 647 -13.36 -15.85 5.59
N LEU A 648 -13.44 -14.57 5.24
CA LEU A 648 -12.26 -13.74 4.99
C LEU A 648 -11.99 -12.84 6.19
N LEU A 649 -10.80 -12.99 6.78
CA LEU A 649 -10.26 -12.02 7.72
C LEU A 649 -9.51 -10.95 6.95
N ILE A 650 -9.88 -9.68 7.13
CA ILE A 650 -9.22 -8.55 6.48
C ILE A 650 -8.44 -7.73 7.51
N GLY A 651 -7.11 -7.65 7.31
CA GLY A 651 -6.26 -6.67 7.96
C GLY A 651 -5.96 -5.47 7.05
N ARG A 652 -5.56 -4.35 7.62
CA ARG A 652 -4.98 -3.26 6.83
C ARG A 652 -3.55 -3.61 6.40
N TYR A 653 -2.85 -4.37 7.25
CA TYR A 653 -1.46 -4.82 7.08
C TYR A 653 -1.32 -6.33 7.29
N ASN A 654 -0.29 -6.93 6.72
CA ASN A 654 0.00 -8.36 6.90
C ASN A 654 0.27 -8.75 8.36
N PHE A 655 0.79 -7.83 9.16
CA PHE A 655 1.06 -8.10 10.57
C PHE A 655 -0.20 -8.08 11.45
N ASP A 656 -1.33 -7.58 10.96
CA ASP A 656 -2.59 -7.60 11.74
C ASP A 656 -2.99 -9.04 12.14
N LYS A 657 -2.62 -10.04 11.33
CA LYS A 657 -2.88 -11.45 11.66
C LYS A 657 -2.22 -11.91 12.97
N TYR A 658 -1.10 -11.30 13.37
CA TYR A 658 -0.42 -11.69 14.60
C TYR A 658 -1.20 -11.36 15.87
N HIS A 659 -2.16 -10.42 15.81
CA HIS A 659 -3.12 -10.20 16.90
C HIS A 659 -3.97 -11.45 17.19
N LEU A 660 -4.22 -12.26 16.17
CA LEU A 660 -4.96 -13.51 16.32
C LEU A 660 -4.03 -14.68 16.66
N LEU A 661 -2.90 -14.80 15.94
CA LEU A 661 -1.97 -15.92 16.10
C LEU A 661 -1.29 -15.94 17.47
N ASN A 662 -1.17 -14.79 18.14
CA ASN A 662 -0.60 -14.70 19.50
C ASN A 662 -1.62 -14.99 20.61
N SER A 663 -2.89 -15.26 20.27
CA SER A 663 -3.97 -15.44 21.25
C SER A 663 -4.19 -16.89 21.71
N ASN A 664 -3.49 -17.86 21.17
CA ASN A 664 -3.74 -19.30 21.37
C ASN A 664 -5.13 -19.79 20.90
N LEU A 665 -5.92 -18.96 20.20
CA LEU A 665 -7.21 -19.34 19.61
C LEU A 665 -7.09 -19.68 18.14
N PHE A 666 -6.04 -19.19 17.49
CA PHE A 666 -5.83 -19.30 16.05
C PHE A 666 -4.40 -19.74 15.73
N TYR A 667 -4.24 -20.49 14.64
CA TYR A 667 -2.92 -20.82 14.10
C TYR A 667 -2.92 -20.79 12.57
N GLU A 668 -1.79 -20.42 11.99
CA GLU A 668 -1.57 -20.44 10.54
C GLU A 668 -0.99 -21.81 10.17
N TYR A 669 -1.65 -22.55 9.26
CA TYR A 669 -1.21 -23.89 8.84
C TYR A 669 -0.63 -23.90 7.43
N GLU A 670 -0.97 -22.93 6.64
CA GLU A 670 -0.46 -22.64 5.31
C GLU A 670 -0.49 -21.13 5.11
N GLN A 671 0.33 -20.59 4.22
CA GLN A 671 0.38 -19.16 3.97
C GLN A 671 -1.03 -18.58 3.78
N ASP A 672 -1.36 -17.55 4.57
CA ASP A 672 -2.64 -16.86 4.58
C ASP A 672 -3.87 -17.73 4.92
N LYS A 673 -3.69 -19.00 5.30
CA LYS A 673 -4.76 -19.88 5.77
C LYS A 673 -4.69 -20.07 7.29
N ILE A 674 -5.72 -19.60 7.96
CA ILE A 674 -5.83 -19.62 9.43
C ILE A 674 -6.87 -20.65 9.83
N LYS A 675 -6.62 -21.34 10.95
CA LYS A 675 -7.60 -22.18 11.63
C LYS A 675 -7.93 -21.65 13.00
N SER A 676 -9.22 -21.70 13.35
CA SER A 676 -9.70 -21.52 14.72
C SER A 676 -9.65 -22.86 15.44
N LEU A 677 -9.20 -22.84 16.69
CA LEU A 677 -9.23 -24.04 17.56
C LEU A 677 -10.66 -24.41 17.97
N ASN A 678 -11.54 -23.41 18.10
CA ASN A 678 -12.93 -23.63 18.48
C ASN A 678 -13.80 -24.08 17.29
N PHE A 679 -13.41 -23.68 16.05
CA PHE A 679 -14.16 -23.97 14.80
C PHE A 679 -13.23 -24.54 13.72
N PRO A 680 -12.68 -25.76 13.91
CA PRO A 680 -11.61 -26.33 13.06
C PRO A 680 -12.07 -26.63 11.61
N ASN A 681 -13.37 -26.79 11.37
CA ASN A 681 -13.93 -27.12 10.06
C ASN A 681 -14.15 -25.88 9.20
N VAL A 682 -14.18 -24.68 9.79
CA VAL A 682 -14.44 -23.43 9.07
C VAL A 682 -13.23 -23.06 8.22
N LYS A 683 -13.50 -22.74 6.94
CA LYS A 683 -12.47 -22.26 6.00
C LYS A 683 -12.23 -20.77 6.20
N ILE A 684 -11.11 -20.45 6.83
CA ILE A 684 -10.70 -19.07 7.13
C ILE A 684 -9.48 -18.70 6.29
N THR A 685 -9.57 -17.58 5.58
CA THR A 685 -8.44 -17.00 4.82
C THR A 685 -8.14 -15.61 5.38
N PHE A 686 -6.87 -15.26 5.52
CA PHE A 686 -6.44 -13.91 5.88
C PHE A 686 -5.88 -13.20 4.65
N LEU A 687 -6.32 -11.96 4.40
CA LEU A 687 -5.75 -11.10 3.36
C LEU A 687 -5.70 -9.65 3.87
N THR A 688 -4.80 -8.86 3.30
CA THR A 688 -4.90 -7.41 3.46
C THR A 688 -6.06 -6.86 2.63
N ALA A 689 -6.56 -5.68 2.97
CA ALA A 689 -7.62 -5.02 2.21
C ALA A 689 -7.23 -4.88 0.72
N HIS A 690 -5.98 -4.54 0.39
CA HIS A 690 -5.48 -4.49 -0.99
C HIS A 690 -5.52 -5.86 -1.68
N SER A 691 -4.99 -6.88 -1.04
CA SER A 691 -4.93 -8.24 -1.61
C SER A 691 -6.31 -8.89 -1.75
N SER A 692 -7.32 -8.38 -1.05
CA SER A 692 -8.70 -8.87 -1.13
C SER A 692 -9.46 -8.37 -2.37
N LYS A 693 -8.90 -7.36 -3.09
CA LYS A 693 -9.54 -6.80 -4.29
C LYS A 693 -9.80 -7.90 -5.33
N GLY A 694 -10.93 -7.81 -6.02
CA GLY A 694 -11.38 -8.81 -7.00
C GLY A 694 -12.05 -10.05 -6.40
N LEU A 695 -11.71 -10.46 -5.17
CA LEU A 695 -12.21 -11.68 -4.54
C LEU A 695 -13.59 -11.50 -3.90
N GLY A 696 -14.25 -12.63 -3.58
CA GLY A 696 -15.52 -12.65 -2.88
C GLY A 696 -15.62 -13.86 -1.96
N PHE A 697 -16.16 -13.66 -0.74
CA PHE A 697 -16.32 -14.67 0.30
C PHE A 697 -17.74 -14.62 0.85
N ASP A 698 -18.17 -15.69 1.54
CA ASP A 698 -19.51 -15.70 2.09
C ASP A 698 -19.66 -14.69 3.22
N ASN A 699 -18.66 -14.59 4.13
CA ASN A 699 -18.63 -13.61 5.20
C ASN A 699 -17.25 -12.97 5.33
N VAL A 700 -17.21 -11.75 5.87
CA VAL A 700 -15.98 -10.97 6.07
C VAL A 700 -15.88 -10.50 7.52
N ILE A 701 -14.68 -10.53 8.07
CA ILE A 701 -14.35 -9.91 9.37
C ILE A 701 -13.16 -8.98 9.16
N ILE A 702 -13.38 -7.67 9.33
CA ILE A 702 -12.30 -6.66 9.34
C ILE A 702 -11.76 -6.63 10.76
N ILE A 703 -10.52 -7.07 10.95
CA ILE A 703 -9.96 -7.33 12.29
C ILE A 703 -9.33 -6.11 12.97
N ASN A 704 -9.21 -4.98 12.28
CA ASN A 704 -8.58 -3.77 12.79
C ASN A 704 -9.33 -2.49 12.41
N GLY A 705 -10.41 -2.20 13.11
CA GLY A 705 -11.19 -0.96 13.00
C GLY A 705 -10.77 0.11 14.02
N SER A 706 -9.48 0.22 14.32
CA SER A 706 -8.95 1.21 15.25
C SER A 706 -8.52 2.50 14.55
N GLU A 707 -8.55 3.61 15.27
CA GLU A 707 -7.90 4.86 14.85
C GLU A 707 -6.40 4.76 15.12
N GLY A 708 -5.60 5.42 14.32
CA GLY A 708 -4.16 5.52 14.50
C GLY A 708 -3.35 5.23 13.24
N ILE A 709 -2.03 5.22 13.41
CA ILE A 709 -1.08 5.12 12.29
C ILE A 709 -1.29 3.85 11.48
N TYR A 710 -1.48 2.73 12.15
CA TYR A 710 -1.75 1.43 11.56
C TYR A 710 -3.22 1.03 11.64
N GLY A 711 -4.08 2.00 11.89
CA GLY A 711 -5.51 1.81 11.91
C GLY A 711 -6.10 1.66 10.50
N PHE A 712 -7.40 1.70 10.43
CA PHE A 712 -8.14 1.80 9.18
C PHE A 712 -9.17 2.93 9.29
N PRO A 713 -8.87 4.16 8.82
CA PRO A 713 -7.81 4.52 7.83
C PRO A 713 -6.41 4.51 8.40
N SER A 714 -5.46 4.11 7.57
CA SER A 714 -4.05 4.27 7.88
C SER A 714 -3.65 5.75 7.87
N GLN A 715 -2.86 6.14 8.86
CA GLN A 715 -2.29 7.47 8.95
C GLN A 715 -0.79 7.49 8.59
N ILE A 716 -0.28 6.39 8.03
CA ILE A 716 1.11 6.35 7.54
C ILE A 716 1.22 7.35 6.40
N GLN A 717 2.18 8.24 6.54
CA GLN A 717 2.59 9.14 5.47
C GLN A 717 3.82 8.58 4.77
N ASN A 718 3.86 8.71 3.46
CA ASN A 718 5.06 8.41 2.69
C ASN A 718 6.17 9.39 3.08
N ASP A 719 7.42 8.99 2.79
CA ASP A 719 8.52 9.94 2.84
C ASP A 719 8.21 11.13 1.90
N PRO A 720 8.41 12.39 2.33
CA PRO A 720 8.18 13.57 1.49
C PRO A 720 8.86 13.50 0.11
N ILE A 721 10.01 12.83 0.01
CA ILE A 721 10.70 12.58 -1.27
C ILE A 721 9.84 11.71 -2.20
N MET A 722 9.18 10.67 -1.69
CA MET A 722 8.27 9.85 -2.48
C MET A 722 7.01 10.61 -2.90
N ASP A 723 6.58 11.54 -2.07
CA ASP A 723 5.43 12.39 -2.33
C ASP A 723 5.62 13.34 -3.53
N ILE A 724 6.86 13.68 -3.87
CA ILE A 724 7.18 14.53 -5.04
C ILE A 724 6.76 13.86 -6.35
N ILE A 725 6.92 12.55 -6.40
CA ILE A 725 6.59 11.73 -7.55
C ILE A 725 5.26 10.98 -7.39
N ALA A 726 4.56 11.10 -6.25
CA ALA A 726 3.26 10.46 -6.05
C ALA A 726 2.13 11.21 -6.78
N VAL A 727 1.12 10.49 -7.27
CA VAL A 727 -0.15 11.10 -7.68
C VAL A 727 -0.95 11.34 -6.40
N LYS A 728 -1.06 12.60 -5.98
CA LYS A 728 -1.85 12.93 -4.78
C LYS A 728 -3.28 13.29 -5.18
N ASP A 729 -4.24 12.46 -4.76
CA ASP A 729 -5.63 12.89 -4.66
C ASP A 729 -5.83 13.62 -3.31
N ASN A 730 -5.28 14.82 -3.20
CA ASN A 730 -5.37 15.66 -1.99
C ASN A 730 -6.75 16.32 -1.80
N SER A 731 -7.70 16.02 -2.66
CA SER A 731 -8.99 16.70 -2.69
C SER A 731 -9.93 16.31 -1.56
N PHE A 732 -9.72 15.15 -0.93
CA PHE A 732 -10.53 14.65 0.16
C PHE A 732 -9.69 13.85 1.15
N LYS A 733 -9.85 14.14 2.46
CA LYS A 733 -9.06 13.46 3.49
C LYS A 733 -9.31 11.95 3.45
N PHE A 734 -8.22 11.17 3.38
CA PHE A 734 -8.26 9.71 3.28
C PHE A 734 -9.02 9.17 2.05
N ALA A 735 -8.97 9.86 0.90
CA ALA A 735 -9.70 9.44 -0.31
C ALA A 735 -9.39 8.00 -0.73
N GLU A 736 -8.11 7.60 -0.79
CA GLU A 736 -7.70 6.24 -1.14
C GLU A 736 -8.06 5.22 -0.06
N GLU A 737 -7.83 5.54 1.22
CA GLU A 737 -8.22 4.69 2.35
C GLU A 737 -9.73 4.44 2.40
N ARG A 738 -10.53 5.45 2.03
CA ARG A 738 -11.98 5.33 1.93
C ARG A 738 -12.40 4.36 0.82
N ARG A 739 -11.77 4.43 -0.35
CA ARG A 739 -11.97 3.45 -1.42
C ARG A 739 -11.52 2.04 -1.00
N LEU A 740 -10.40 1.95 -0.29
CA LEU A 740 -9.90 0.69 0.23
C LEU A 740 -10.85 0.08 1.27
N PHE A 741 -11.45 0.90 2.12
CA PHE A 741 -12.45 0.44 3.08
C PHE A 741 -13.74 -0.01 2.38
N TYR A 742 -14.17 0.70 1.32
CA TYR A 742 -15.26 0.27 0.44
C TYR A 742 -14.95 -1.11 -0.18
N VAL A 743 -13.72 -1.32 -0.66
CA VAL A 743 -13.29 -2.63 -1.15
C VAL A 743 -13.46 -3.69 -0.06
N ALA A 744 -12.98 -3.43 1.15
CA ALA A 744 -13.10 -4.38 2.27
C ALA A 744 -14.56 -4.71 2.60
N LEU A 745 -15.44 -3.71 2.69
CA LEU A 745 -16.87 -3.89 2.96
C LEU A 745 -17.57 -4.77 1.91
N THR A 746 -17.21 -4.59 0.63
CA THR A 746 -17.89 -5.24 -0.51
C THR A 746 -17.33 -6.63 -0.87
N ARG A 747 -16.43 -7.20 -0.05
CA ARG A 747 -15.89 -8.56 -0.30
C ARG A 747 -16.85 -9.68 0.12
N THR A 748 -17.88 -9.37 0.90
CA THR A 748 -18.83 -10.34 1.44
C THR A 748 -20.05 -10.57 0.55
N LYS A 749 -20.59 -11.80 0.57
CA LYS A 749 -21.92 -12.10 0.05
C LYS A 749 -23.01 -11.90 1.09
N ASN A 750 -22.67 -12.06 2.39
CA ASN A 750 -23.60 -11.95 3.51
C ASN A 750 -23.24 -10.75 4.40
N LYS A 751 -22.70 -11.00 5.59
CA LYS A 751 -22.38 -9.96 6.58
C LYS A 751 -20.90 -9.60 6.60
N VAL A 752 -20.63 -8.35 6.95
CA VAL A 752 -19.30 -7.87 7.30
C VAL A 752 -19.29 -7.45 8.77
N TYR A 753 -18.38 -8.05 9.53
CA TYR A 753 -18.11 -7.72 10.93
C TYR A 753 -16.87 -6.84 10.99
N ILE A 754 -16.88 -5.81 11.85
CA ILE A 754 -15.76 -4.88 11.98
C ILE A 754 -15.39 -4.79 13.45
N ILE A 755 -14.21 -5.29 13.78
CA ILE A 755 -13.70 -5.36 15.15
C ILE A 755 -13.02 -4.03 15.51
N THR A 756 -13.44 -3.40 16.59
CA THR A 756 -12.94 -2.09 17.00
C THR A 756 -12.76 -1.99 18.52
N PRO A 757 -11.72 -1.29 19.02
CA PRO A 757 -11.58 -1.03 20.45
C PRO A 757 -12.61 0.02 20.93
N ASN A 758 -13.03 -0.09 22.17
CA ASN A 758 -13.98 0.84 22.78
C ASN A 758 -13.43 2.27 22.90
N ASN A 759 -12.15 2.39 23.30
CA ASN A 759 -11.56 3.70 23.63
C ASN A 759 -10.97 4.41 22.41
N ASN A 760 -10.71 3.70 21.31
CA ASN A 760 -10.08 4.28 20.12
C ASN A 760 -10.66 3.74 18.80
N PRO A 761 -11.98 3.90 18.58
CA PRO A 761 -12.61 3.44 17.35
C PRO A 761 -12.15 4.27 16.15
N SER A 762 -12.08 3.63 15.00
CA SER A 762 -11.78 4.28 13.73
C SER A 762 -12.76 5.43 13.43
N SER A 763 -12.25 6.54 12.88
CA SER A 763 -13.07 7.65 12.37
C SER A 763 -14.08 7.19 11.30
N PHE A 764 -13.74 6.16 10.51
CA PHE A 764 -14.65 5.55 9.55
C PHE A 764 -15.83 4.84 10.24
N LEU A 765 -15.58 4.19 11.37
CA LEU A 765 -16.65 3.53 12.15
C LEU A 765 -17.50 4.54 12.90
N THR A 766 -16.90 5.63 13.37
CA THR A 766 -17.64 6.74 13.97
C THR A 766 -18.62 7.36 12.97
N GLU A 767 -18.29 7.36 11.68
CA GLU A 767 -19.19 7.76 10.61
C GLU A 767 -20.26 6.68 10.32
N LEU A 768 -19.86 5.41 10.22
CA LEU A 768 -20.78 4.33 9.85
C LEU A 768 -21.86 4.04 10.90
N LYS A 769 -21.57 4.24 12.19
CA LYS A 769 -22.54 3.97 13.28
C LYS A 769 -23.86 4.74 13.14
N ASP A 770 -23.82 5.88 12.43
CA ASP A 770 -25.00 6.72 12.21
C ASP A 770 -25.77 6.35 10.92
N TYR A 771 -25.31 5.30 10.20
CA TYR A 771 -25.98 4.87 8.98
C TYR A 771 -27.10 3.85 9.29
N PRO A 772 -28.21 3.89 8.56
CA PRO A 772 -29.25 2.88 8.71
C PRO A 772 -28.71 1.49 8.35
N ASN A 773 -29.26 0.45 8.99
CA ASN A 773 -28.86 -0.95 8.79
C ASN A 773 -27.43 -1.30 9.23
N VAL A 774 -26.78 -0.46 10.05
CA VAL A 774 -25.56 -0.80 10.78
C VAL A 774 -25.94 -1.26 12.18
N GLU A 775 -25.39 -2.41 12.59
CA GLU A 775 -25.57 -2.95 13.93
C GLU A 775 -24.33 -2.69 14.78
N ILE A 776 -24.52 -2.30 16.03
CA ILE A 776 -23.44 -2.12 16.99
C ILE A 776 -23.62 -3.16 18.09
N VAL A 777 -22.63 -4.01 18.24
CA VAL A 777 -22.57 -5.01 19.30
C VAL A 777 -21.46 -4.63 20.27
N PHE A 778 -21.82 -4.36 21.51
CA PHE A 778 -20.83 -4.24 22.56
C PHE A 778 -20.46 -5.67 22.97
N GLY A 779 -19.19 -6.01 22.83
CA GLY A 779 -18.67 -7.26 23.35
C GLY A 779 -19.09 -7.35 24.82
N THR A 780 -19.95 -8.30 25.14
CA THR A 780 -20.34 -8.54 26.51
C THR A 780 -19.05 -8.70 27.32
N LYS A 781 -18.93 -7.99 28.45
CA LYS A 781 -18.13 -8.48 29.57
C LYS A 781 -18.66 -9.88 29.91
N LYS A 782 -18.33 -10.89 29.14
CA LYS A 782 -18.21 -12.20 29.72
C LYS A 782 -17.07 -12.01 30.70
N ASN A 783 -17.38 -12.17 31.97
CA ASN A 783 -16.48 -12.80 32.88
C ASN A 783 -16.06 -14.09 32.16
N PHE A 784 -15.09 -14.00 31.25
CA PHE A 784 -14.35 -15.15 30.80
C PHE A 784 -13.87 -15.68 32.11
N GLY A 785 -14.37 -16.85 32.48
CA GLY A 785 -13.92 -17.46 33.70
C GLY A 785 -12.43 -17.36 33.61
N GLN A 786 -11.88 -16.43 34.38
CA GLN A 786 -10.47 -16.22 34.46
C GLN A 786 -9.96 -17.62 34.65
N ARG A 787 -9.34 -18.23 33.63
CA ARG A 787 -8.18 -19.04 33.94
C ARG A 787 -7.20 -18.00 34.45
N GLU A 788 -7.41 -17.63 35.72
CA GLU A 788 -6.38 -17.01 36.51
C GLU A 788 -5.29 -18.04 36.47
N ASP A 789 -4.26 -17.81 35.64
CA ASP A 789 -3.09 -18.64 35.69
C ASP A 789 -2.46 -18.35 37.04
N LEU A 790 -2.89 -19.13 38.01
CA LEU A 790 -2.51 -18.95 39.38
C LEU A 790 -1.07 -19.43 39.58
N CYS A 791 -0.37 -18.71 40.41
CA CYS A 791 0.96 -19.05 40.85
C CYS A 791 0.93 -20.39 41.62
N PRO A 792 1.72 -21.39 41.25
CA PRO A 792 1.74 -22.67 41.93
C PRO A 792 2.32 -22.60 43.34
N ALA A 793 2.99 -21.50 43.69
CA ALA A 793 3.59 -21.32 45.02
C ALA A 793 2.62 -20.67 46.03
N CYS A 794 1.78 -19.73 45.63
CA CYS A 794 0.95 -18.93 46.53
C CYS A 794 -0.48 -18.67 46.04
N ASN A 795 -0.89 -19.24 44.95
CA ASN A 795 -2.23 -19.20 44.37
C ASN A 795 -2.73 -17.78 43.98
N HIS A 796 -1.84 -16.79 43.82
CA HIS A 796 -2.14 -15.47 43.31
C HIS A 796 -2.01 -15.41 41.78
N PRO A 797 -2.68 -14.49 41.08
CA PRO A 797 -2.59 -14.37 39.65
C PRO A 797 -1.16 -14.20 39.16
N LEU A 798 -0.83 -14.86 38.04
CA LEU A 798 0.40 -14.62 37.28
C LEU A 798 0.17 -13.50 36.30
N ILE A 799 0.88 -12.38 36.47
CA ILE A 799 0.78 -11.20 35.61
C ILE A 799 1.89 -11.22 34.58
N ARG A 800 1.55 -10.98 33.30
CA ARG A 800 2.55 -10.83 32.26
C ARG A 800 3.32 -9.53 32.45
N LYS A 801 4.63 -9.62 32.51
CA LYS A 801 5.54 -8.46 32.53
C LYS A 801 6.25 -8.36 31.19
N SER A 802 6.25 -7.16 30.62
CA SER A 802 7.09 -6.86 29.44
C SER A 802 8.55 -6.70 29.92
N PHE A 803 9.46 -7.56 29.47
CA PHE A 803 10.86 -7.48 29.85
C PHE A 803 11.80 -7.41 28.65
N ASN A 804 12.56 -6.32 28.56
CA ASN A 804 13.56 -6.09 27.53
C ASN A 804 14.98 -6.52 27.92
N SER A 805 15.22 -6.88 29.18
CA SER A 805 16.60 -7.03 29.68
C SER A 805 17.13 -8.45 29.81
N LEU A 806 16.29 -9.50 29.64
CA LEU A 806 16.70 -10.88 29.97
C LEU A 806 16.60 -11.89 28.82
N ASN A 807 16.34 -11.47 27.57
CA ASN A 807 16.11 -12.36 26.42
C ASN A 807 15.05 -13.46 26.65
N ILE A 808 14.10 -13.23 27.56
CA ILE A 808 13.03 -14.17 27.89
C ILE A 808 11.76 -13.73 27.18
N ARG A 809 11.28 -14.54 26.24
CA ARG A 809 9.96 -14.35 25.64
C ARG A 809 8.86 -14.75 26.62
N ASN A 810 7.84 -13.92 26.79
CA ASN A 810 6.66 -14.19 27.63
C ASN A 810 7.00 -14.45 29.09
N LEU A 811 7.45 -13.45 29.82
CA LEU A 811 7.66 -13.57 31.26
C LEU A 811 6.36 -13.28 32.02
N TYR A 812 5.99 -14.18 32.91
CA TYR A 812 4.87 -14.06 33.86
C TYR A 812 5.41 -14.08 35.29
N GLU A 813 5.00 -13.09 36.07
CA GLU A 813 5.39 -12.95 37.50
C GLU A 813 4.16 -13.05 38.40
N CYS A 814 4.36 -13.55 39.60
CA CYS A 814 3.31 -13.59 40.61
C CYS A 814 2.92 -12.16 41.03
N SER A 815 1.60 -11.88 41.10
CA SER A 815 1.08 -10.58 41.54
C SER A 815 1.18 -10.34 43.03
N ASN A 816 1.58 -11.33 43.82
CA ASN A 816 1.68 -11.21 45.25
C ASN A 816 2.94 -10.49 45.71
N GLU A 817 2.89 -9.16 45.62
CA GLU A 817 3.98 -8.28 46.07
C GLU A 817 4.05 -8.17 47.59
N LYS A 818 2.95 -8.42 48.31
CA LYS A 818 2.91 -8.31 49.78
C LYS A 818 3.67 -9.42 50.47
N GLU A 819 3.60 -10.62 49.93
CA GLU A 819 4.31 -11.82 50.51
C GLU A 819 5.63 -12.10 49.78
N LEU A 820 6.11 -11.17 48.95
CA LEU A 820 7.36 -11.28 48.22
C LEU A 820 7.52 -12.59 47.43
N CYS A 821 6.43 -13.08 46.86
CA CYS A 821 6.50 -14.29 46.02
C CYS A 821 7.34 -14.04 44.77
N ASP A 822 8.45 -14.74 44.66
CA ASP A 822 9.42 -14.61 43.57
C ASP A 822 9.17 -15.56 42.39
N PHE A 823 7.99 -16.15 42.32
CA PHE A 823 7.65 -17.09 41.26
C PHE A 823 7.53 -16.35 39.90
N LYS A 824 8.35 -16.83 38.96
CA LYS A 824 8.35 -16.36 37.57
C LYS A 824 8.37 -17.56 36.61
N THR A 825 7.64 -17.45 35.49
CA THR A 825 7.66 -18.49 34.45
C THR A 825 7.55 -17.85 33.05
N ASN A 826 8.06 -18.55 32.07
CA ASN A 826 7.87 -18.17 30.67
C ASN A 826 6.87 -19.07 29.91
N ASN A 827 6.19 -19.96 30.65
CA ASN A 827 5.19 -20.87 30.11
C ASN A 827 4.09 -21.15 31.13
N LEU A 828 2.88 -20.65 30.84
CA LEU A 828 1.70 -20.77 31.71
C LEU A 828 1.15 -22.21 31.84
N ILE A 829 1.47 -23.09 30.88
CA ILE A 829 1.00 -24.48 30.89
C ILE A 829 1.87 -25.30 31.85
N LEU A 830 3.17 -25.22 31.67
CA LEU A 830 4.13 -26.04 32.45
C LEU A 830 4.49 -25.41 33.81
N LYS A 831 4.25 -24.10 33.98
CA LYS A 831 4.45 -23.35 35.23
C LYS A 831 5.73 -23.72 36.02
N LYS A 832 6.86 -23.91 35.29
CA LYS A 832 8.17 -24.13 35.96
C LYS A 832 8.80 -22.77 36.27
N LYS A 833 9.31 -22.63 37.47
CA LYS A 833 9.99 -21.42 37.94
C LYS A 833 11.26 -21.18 37.14
N ILE A 834 11.46 -19.92 36.74
CA ILE A 834 12.70 -19.43 36.12
C ILE A 834 13.75 -19.32 37.24
N GLU A 835 14.88 -19.95 37.06
CA GLU A 835 16.00 -19.94 38.01
C GLU A 835 17.26 -19.37 37.36
N VAL A 836 18.16 -18.81 38.14
CA VAL A 836 19.48 -18.41 37.67
C VAL A 836 20.26 -19.65 37.22
N CYS A 837 20.92 -19.56 36.08
CA CYS A 837 21.70 -20.66 35.54
C CYS A 837 22.89 -20.98 36.46
N SER A 838 22.96 -22.22 36.93
CA SER A 838 24.03 -22.69 37.86
C SER A 838 25.43 -22.70 37.23
N GLU A 839 25.52 -22.76 35.91
CA GLU A 839 26.81 -22.82 35.20
C GLU A 839 27.36 -21.42 34.85
N CYS A 840 26.61 -20.58 34.14
CA CYS A 840 27.13 -19.27 33.75
C CYS A 840 26.84 -18.16 34.75
N LYS A 841 25.95 -18.38 35.70
CA LYS A 841 25.53 -17.43 36.77
C LYS A 841 24.92 -16.10 36.31
N ASP A 842 25.05 -15.77 35.07
CA ASP A 842 24.52 -14.50 34.42
C ASP A 842 23.29 -14.78 33.54
N GLY A 843 22.97 -16.01 33.20
CA GLY A 843 21.81 -16.41 32.45
C GLY A 843 20.72 -17.02 33.30
N PHE A 844 19.58 -17.32 32.70
CA PHE A 844 18.43 -17.93 33.36
C PHE A 844 18.03 -19.20 32.65
N LEU A 845 17.62 -20.22 33.44
CA LEU A 845 17.02 -21.44 32.93
C LEU A 845 15.54 -21.16 32.63
N VAL A 846 15.18 -21.20 31.36
CA VAL A 846 13.83 -20.97 30.88
C VAL A 846 13.32 -22.16 30.10
N ILE A 847 11.99 -22.33 30.03
CA ILE A 847 11.36 -23.36 29.23
C ILE A 847 11.58 -23.05 27.75
N LYS A 848 12.23 -24.00 27.06
CA LYS A 848 12.42 -24.00 25.60
C LYS A 848 11.83 -25.27 25.01
N GLN A 849 11.50 -25.22 23.72
CA GLN A 849 11.03 -26.40 22.98
C GLN A 849 12.09 -26.80 21.95
N ASN A 850 12.42 -28.06 21.90
CA ASN A 850 13.30 -28.59 20.87
C ASN A 850 12.61 -28.58 19.52
N ALA A 851 13.28 -28.07 18.49
CA ALA A 851 12.69 -27.84 17.16
C ALA A 851 12.30 -29.18 16.49
N GLU A 852 13.07 -30.25 16.69
CA GLU A 852 12.88 -31.54 16.04
C GLU A 852 11.95 -32.45 16.87
N SER A 853 12.29 -32.68 18.15
CA SER A 853 11.53 -33.62 19.00
C SER A 853 10.24 -33.03 19.59
N LYS A 854 10.03 -31.69 19.47
CA LYS A 854 8.91 -30.95 20.08
C LYS A 854 8.82 -31.10 21.61
N LYS A 855 9.80 -31.71 22.27
CA LYS A 855 9.84 -31.85 23.73
C LYS A 855 10.30 -30.56 24.39
N TYR A 856 9.72 -30.29 25.56
CA TYR A 856 10.11 -29.14 26.37
C TYR A 856 11.29 -29.47 27.30
N PHE A 857 12.17 -28.50 27.51
CA PHE A 857 13.31 -28.58 28.39
C PHE A 857 13.63 -27.21 28.99
N LEU A 858 14.35 -27.18 30.10
CA LEU A 858 14.91 -25.94 30.66
C LEU A 858 16.28 -25.68 30.00
N GLY A 859 16.42 -24.55 29.29
CA GLY A 859 17.68 -24.20 28.65
C GLY A 859 18.12 -22.78 29.01
N CYS A 860 19.43 -22.60 29.14
CA CYS A 860 20.00 -21.31 29.50
C CYS A 860 19.68 -20.21 28.45
N THR A 861 19.42 -19.00 28.91
CA THR A 861 19.20 -17.82 28.02
C THR A 861 20.47 -17.43 27.27
N ASN A 862 21.64 -17.71 27.80
CA ASN A 862 22.94 -17.44 27.21
C ASN A 862 23.42 -18.54 26.22
N TYR A 863 22.55 -19.46 25.85
CA TYR A 863 22.84 -20.46 24.81
C TYR A 863 22.95 -19.79 23.42
N LYS A 864 24.03 -20.10 22.70
CA LYS A 864 24.23 -19.68 21.29
C LYS A 864 24.33 -20.94 20.40
N LYS A 865 23.83 -20.84 19.18
CA LYS A 865 23.80 -21.94 18.19
C LYS A 865 25.21 -22.44 17.79
N ASP A 866 26.21 -21.56 17.83
CA ASP A 866 27.62 -21.82 17.58
C ASP A 866 28.37 -22.51 18.75
N LYS A 867 27.63 -22.87 19.81
CA LYS A 867 28.16 -23.43 21.08
C LYS A 867 29.14 -22.52 21.81
N SER A 868 29.30 -21.24 21.44
CA SER A 868 30.16 -20.30 22.19
C SER A 868 29.51 -19.77 23.48
N GLY A 869 28.24 -20.11 23.74
CA GLY A 869 27.47 -19.73 24.91
C GLY A 869 27.33 -20.85 25.94
N CYS A 870 26.52 -20.58 26.97
CA CYS A 870 26.25 -21.59 28.04
C CYS A 870 25.33 -22.69 27.50
N ASN A 871 25.80 -23.95 27.62
CA ASN A 871 25.08 -25.14 27.13
C ASN A 871 24.22 -25.82 28.21
N ASN A 872 24.02 -25.20 29.39
CA ASN A 872 23.24 -25.78 30.46
C ASN A 872 21.79 -26.03 30.05
N ALA A 873 21.39 -27.27 30.03
CA ALA A 873 20.03 -27.72 29.76
C ALA A 873 19.62 -28.86 30.70
N LYS A 874 18.39 -28.75 31.23
CA LYS A 874 17.82 -29.78 32.12
C LYS A 874 16.49 -30.27 31.54
N THR A 875 16.21 -31.55 31.70
CA THR A 875 14.90 -32.13 31.38
C THR A 875 13.84 -31.59 32.34
N ILE A 876 12.63 -31.36 31.86
CA ILE A 876 11.52 -30.85 32.69
C ILE A 876 10.85 -32.02 33.47
N PHE A 877 10.98 -33.27 32.96
CA PHE A 877 10.42 -34.48 33.52
C PHE A 877 11.50 -35.55 33.63
#